data_b996c88b493a0c3e954ade1ee658312b
#
_entry.id   b996c88b493a0c3e954ade1ee658312b
#
_cell.length_a   1.000
_cell.length_b   1.000
_cell.length_c   1.000
_cell.angle_alpha   90.00
_cell.angle_beta   90.00
_cell.angle_gamma   90.00
#
_symmetry.space_group_name_H-M   'P 1'
#
loop_
_entity.id
_entity.type
_entity.pdbx_description
1 polymer ?
#
loop_
_entity_poly.entity_id
_entity_poly.type
_entity_poly.pdbx_seq_one_letter_code
_entity_poly.pdbx_strand_id
1 'polypeptide(L)'
;MEIHNDLFGIENIYGKTNQLHVMNLGMGANLNPWAGNDSASRAQMFTSHLAQVPVIAMPSVRRTLTGTEREYGNYTFKQRIKVNGMFYRIMDKYPLHQFRTNPQKLAVYRSSEHGHNTAYYGVVDITTYNIRHQYFGFMYKPKGNNLNHIRENEPAVEGMVISQSPSLDDQGNHRMGVSSNILYMSLHTTIEDGVFARRKWLERFKSTGIEGRTAITGDRCYLINTYGDDTHYRGHPELGGRIAAHGIAMAVRDFDPLLAVVEMTPEALRKPDFVFDKLIYGKPGAEVIDISVFHDHNLDRVNNEEKTPVGIDQQSKRYYEALHSQQMKLISLYEELKRKHGDSLVLEPNFHRMITWAYAFTNHNSVQQPQGSRVNLTYRRAPVGDYRTELVFKYDIMPSVGSKVTTMHGGKGVVVRIGEDHEMPQWEDGTIADLVMDNDSNIKRMNLGGVFEQATNAFSRQVTNLVRNVMQDNSLISAQRYEQAYAILQEYYSIASPLMHEFMNRTITEPQRRIGHVDSVLADGIYLWLPPNTEDIGAVLIDRLERRYGLEMHHVRYLNSRGEYSITKQKMLIAETYIIMLEKNGFDWSSVASPKRQHYGILARMTNMDKHSTPGRENAVRSTGEAEIRLLLALLPDYIVADILDRPNNPAAHKAEVRAIISAPNPAQIEMAVDRRKIPLGGNRAIQFIRHVMWCCGIALSRMKSKTGGKR
;
A
#
# COMPACT_ATOMS: atom_id res chain seq x y z
N MET A 1 -18.23 23.41 12.37
CA MET A 1 -17.68 22.99 13.68
C MET A 1 -18.78 22.91 14.74
N GLU A 2 -19.63 23.91 14.86
CA GLU A 2 -20.75 23.90 15.82
C GLU A 2 -21.79 22.79 15.58
N ILE A 3 -22.12 22.50 14.33
CA ILE A 3 -23.04 21.40 13.98
C ILE A 3 -22.52 20.01 14.42
N HIS A 4 -21.22 19.84 14.53
CA HIS A 4 -20.61 18.56 14.90
C HIS A 4 -20.68 18.29 16.40
N ASN A 5 -20.60 19.31 17.23
CA ASN A 5 -20.70 19.19 18.68
C ASN A 5 -22.15 18.97 19.15
N ASP A 6 -23.12 19.65 18.51
CA ASP A 6 -24.53 19.47 18.81
C ASP A 6 -25.11 18.13 18.35
N LEU A 7 -24.57 17.55 17.26
CA LEU A 7 -24.98 16.24 16.76
C LEU A 7 -24.54 15.06 17.65
N PHE A 8 -23.41 15.20 18.33
CA PHE A 8 -22.90 14.08 19.12
C PHE A 8 -23.47 14.03 20.53
N GLY A 9 -24.14 15.08 21.03
CA GLY A 9 -24.70 15.07 22.37
C GLY A 9 -23.75 14.40 23.37
N ILE A 10 -22.47 14.73 23.25
CA ILE A 10 -21.35 13.98 23.85
C ILE A 10 -21.57 13.78 25.34
N GLU A 11 -22.15 14.76 26.00
CA GLU A 11 -22.44 14.69 27.44
C GLU A 11 -23.51 13.66 27.82
N ASN A 12 -24.46 13.35 26.94
CA ASN A 12 -25.51 12.37 27.22
C ASN A 12 -25.12 10.93 26.90
N ILE A 13 -24.18 10.73 26.00
CA ILE A 13 -23.69 9.38 25.62
C ILE A 13 -22.72 8.84 26.67
N TYR A 14 -21.92 9.69 27.31
CA TYR A 14 -20.87 9.30 28.25
C TYR A 14 -21.35 9.05 29.69
N GLY A 15 -22.55 9.48 30.05
CA GLY A 15 -22.99 9.53 31.47
C GLY A 15 -23.53 8.22 32.05
N LYS A 16 -23.74 7.14 31.28
CA LYS A 16 -24.56 6.00 31.73
C LYS A 16 -23.91 4.61 31.72
N THR A 17 -22.70 4.42 31.18
CA THR A 17 -22.10 3.08 31.11
C THR A 17 -20.68 3.05 31.68
N ASN A 18 -20.42 2.11 32.60
CA ASN A 18 -19.08 1.74 33.06
C ASN A 18 -18.29 0.94 31.99
N GLN A 19 -18.74 0.98 30.74
CA GLN A 19 -18.06 0.28 29.64
C GLN A 19 -17.00 1.17 29.00
N LEU A 20 -15.91 0.56 28.59
CA LEU A 20 -14.85 1.23 27.83
C LEU A 20 -15.43 1.78 26.53
N HIS A 21 -15.40 3.10 26.35
CA HIS A 21 -15.94 3.73 25.17
C HIS A 21 -15.07 3.39 23.93
N VAL A 22 -15.72 3.12 22.78
CA VAL A 22 -15.02 2.76 21.54
C VAL A 22 -14.01 3.84 21.11
N MET A 23 -14.28 5.10 21.42
CA MET A 23 -13.34 6.21 21.19
C MET A 23 -11.98 5.98 21.84
N ASN A 24 -11.92 5.26 22.96
CA ASN A 24 -10.66 4.91 23.63
C ASN A 24 -9.85 3.86 22.86
N LEU A 25 -10.45 3.14 21.92
CA LEU A 25 -9.79 2.19 21.03
C LEU A 25 -9.12 2.88 19.83
N GLY A 26 -9.27 4.18 19.70
CA GLY A 26 -8.70 4.98 18.63
C GLY A 26 -9.65 5.16 17.42
N MET A 27 -9.26 6.08 16.55
CA MET A 27 -10.08 6.53 15.41
C MET A 27 -10.41 5.40 14.43
N GLY A 28 -9.50 4.45 14.24
CA GLY A 28 -9.72 3.32 13.34
C GLY A 28 -10.91 2.43 13.76
N ALA A 29 -11.05 2.15 15.04
CA ALA A 29 -12.18 1.36 15.55
C ALA A 29 -13.51 2.08 15.36
N ASN A 30 -13.51 3.40 15.45
CA ASN A 30 -14.72 4.23 15.30
C ASN A 30 -15.26 4.29 13.88
N LEU A 31 -14.51 3.84 12.88
CA LEU A 31 -15.00 3.69 11.52
C LEU A 31 -15.98 2.51 11.35
N ASN A 32 -16.06 1.62 12.34
CA ASN A 32 -16.98 0.47 12.31
C ASN A 32 -18.10 0.65 13.33
N PRO A 33 -19.36 0.90 12.91
CA PRO A 33 -20.49 1.06 13.83
C PRO A 33 -20.80 -0.21 14.62
N TRP A 34 -20.51 -1.40 14.05
CA TRP A 34 -20.74 -2.69 14.70
C TRP A 34 -19.52 -3.25 15.45
N ALA A 35 -18.54 -2.41 15.78
CA ALA A 35 -17.33 -2.87 16.50
C ALA A 35 -17.67 -3.60 17.81
N GLY A 36 -18.76 -3.22 18.48
CA GLY A 36 -19.25 -3.88 19.69
C GLY A 36 -19.91 -5.25 19.45
N ASN A 37 -20.27 -5.57 18.21
CA ASN A 37 -20.88 -6.83 17.81
C ASN A 37 -19.86 -7.84 17.24
N ASP A 38 -18.62 -7.40 17.05
CA ASP A 38 -17.50 -8.24 16.64
C ASP A 38 -16.70 -8.71 17.85
N SER A 39 -16.03 -9.84 17.75
CA SER A 39 -15.09 -10.23 18.80
C SER A 39 -13.97 -9.20 18.93
N ALA A 40 -13.49 -8.97 20.15
CA ALA A 40 -12.45 -7.96 20.42
C ALA A 40 -11.19 -8.15 19.57
N SER A 41 -10.78 -9.41 19.35
CA SER A 41 -9.64 -9.75 18.48
C SER A 41 -9.88 -9.36 17.02
N ARG A 42 -11.11 -9.48 16.52
CA ARG A 42 -11.46 -9.13 15.14
C ARG A 42 -11.60 -7.63 14.94
N ALA A 43 -12.19 -6.93 15.88
CA ALA A 43 -12.22 -5.46 15.89
C ALA A 43 -10.79 -4.89 15.87
N GLN A 44 -9.87 -5.45 16.67
CA GLN A 44 -8.47 -5.06 16.68
C GLN A 44 -7.73 -5.43 15.39
N MET A 45 -8.04 -6.59 14.77
CA MET A 45 -7.49 -6.94 13.46
C MET A 45 -7.86 -5.91 12.38
N PHE A 46 -9.11 -5.44 12.39
CA PHE A 46 -9.52 -4.38 11.46
C PHE A 46 -8.68 -3.12 11.61
N THR A 47 -8.43 -2.66 12.84
CA THR A 47 -7.58 -1.47 13.06
C THR A 47 -6.15 -1.67 12.54
N SER A 48 -5.60 -2.89 12.65
CA SER A 48 -4.31 -3.25 12.06
C SER A 48 -4.36 -3.26 10.53
N HIS A 49 -5.46 -3.74 9.96
CA HIS A 49 -5.64 -3.79 8.51
C HIS A 49 -5.70 -2.39 7.88
N LEU A 50 -6.21 -1.38 8.60
CA LEU A 50 -6.24 0.00 8.11
C LEU A 50 -4.85 0.54 7.71
N ALA A 51 -3.79 0.13 8.42
CA ALA A 51 -2.42 0.48 8.06
C ALA A 51 -1.94 -0.16 6.74
N GLN A 52 -2.63 -1.20 6.26
CA GLN A 52 -2.29 -2.00 5.08
C GLN A 52 -3.23 -1.76 3.89
N VAL A 53 -4.07 -0.74 3.94
CA VAL A 53 -5.03 -0.43 2.87
C VAL A 53 -4.39 0.46 1.81
N PRO A 54 -4.28 0.04 0.55
CA PRO A 54 -3.83 0.89 -0.53
C PRO A 54 -4.89 1.94 -0.89
N VAL A 55 -4.47 3.00 -1.54
CA VAL A 55 -5.39 3.93 -2.19
C VAL A 55 -5.81 3.35 -3.53
N ILE A 56 -7.11 3.07 -3.67
CA ILE A 56 -7.67 2.45 -4.86
C ILE A 56 -8.26 3.49 -5.82
N ALA A 57 -8.39 3.12 -7.10
CA ALA A 57 -8.81 4.05 -8.15
C ALA A 57 -10.30 4.44 -8.05
N MET A 58 -11.17 3.49 -7.69
CA MET A 58 -12.62 3.67 -7.68
C MET A 58 -13.25 3.26 -6.34
N PRO A 59 -12.91 3.95 -5.24
CA PRO A 59 -13.54 3.69 -3.96
C PRO A 59 -15.02 4.11 -3.99
N SER A 60 -15.87 3.39 -3.26
CA SER A 60 -17.26 3.80 -3.04
C SER A 60 -17.48 4.33 -1.62
N VAL A 61 -18.56 5.05 -1.45
CA VAL A 61 -19.07 5.41 -0.13
C VAL A 61 -19.60 4.14 0.54
N ARG A 62 -19.33 3.96 1.81
CA ARG A 62 -19.96 2.93 2.63
C ARG A 62 -21.42 3.28 2.87
N ARG A 63 -22.31 2.30 2.85
CA ARG A 63 -23.75 2.53 3.10
C ARG A 63 -24.05 2.97 4.52
N THR A 64 -23.19 2.58 5.47
CA THR A 64 -23.33 2.93 6.88
C THR A 64 -22.14 3.78 7.31
N LEU A 65 -22.38 5.03 7.64
CA LEU A 65 -21.37 6.03 8.01
C LEU A 65 -21.40 6.26 9.53
N THR A 66 -20.23 6.42 10.12
CA THR A 66 -20.10 6.75 11.54
C THR A 66 -19.95 8.24 11.80
N GLY A 67 -19.60 9.03 10.78
CA GLY A 67 -19.21 10.44 10.92
C GLY A 67 -17.73 10.63 11.18
N THR A 68 -16.99 9.58 11.54
CA THR A 68 -15.55 9.62 11.83
C THR A 68 -14.70 9.63 10.53
N GLU A 69 -15.29 9.32 9.39
CA GLU A 69 -14.61 9.23 8.09
C GLU A 69 -13.95 10.54 7.68
N ARG A 70 -14.58 11.68 7.97
CA ARG A 70 -14.04 13.01 7.69
C ARG A 70 -12.83 13.32 8.56
N GLU A 71 -12.93 13.00 9.84
CA GLU A 71 -11.87 13.19 10.83
C GLU A 71 -10.65 12.33 10.45
N TYR A 72 -10.88 11.06 10.16
CA TYR A 72 -9.83 10.16 9.68
C TYR A 72 -9.14 10.69 8.42
N GLY A 73 -9.89 11.24 7.46
CA GLY A 73 -9.37 11.84 6.23
C GLY A 73 -8.51 13.10 6.45
N ASN A 74 -8.66 13.79 7.58
CA ASN A 74 -7.94 15.04 7.84
C ASN A 74 -6.44 14.82 8.13
N TYR A 75 -6.03 13.68 8.67
CA TYR A 75 -4.68 13.52 9.24
C TYR A 75 -3.58 13.18 8.23
N THR A 76 -3.83 12.32 7.25
CA THR A 76 -2.74 11.75 6.43
C THR A 76 -2.88 11.95 4.92
N PHE A 77 -4.04 12.39 4.45
CA PHE A 77 -4.38 12.33 3.03
C PHE A 77 -4.55 13.70 2.38
N LYS A 78 -4.26 14.78 3.12
CA LYS A 78 -4.38 16.16 2.63
C LYS A 78 -3.07 16.90 2.82
N GLN A 79 -2.70 17.66 1.81
CA GLN A 79 -1.70 18.72 1.95
C GLN A 79 -2.45 20.02 2.24
N ARG A 80 -2.22 20.61 3.40
CA ARG A 80 -2.92 21.81 3.85
C ARG A 80 -1.96 22.83 4.46
N ILE A 81 -2.36 24.08 4.40
CA ILE A 81 -1.69 25.17 5.09
C ILE A 81 -2.03 25.05 6.58
N LYS A 82 -1.03 25.20 7.42
CA LYS A 82 -1.17 24.98 8.87
C LYS A 82 -1.33 26.25 9.68
N VAL A 83 -1.01 27.40 9.11
CA VAL A 83 -0.92 28.69 9.81
C VAL A 83 -1.40 29.81 8.90
N ASN A 84 -2.06 30.83 9.46
CA ASN A 84 -2.41 32.03 8.72
C ASN A 84 -1.18 32.91 8.47
N GLY A 85 -1.10 33.46 7.26
CA GLY A 85 0.04 34.30 6.88
C GLY A 85 0.01 34.72 5.43
N MET A 86 1.18 35.02 4.89
CA MET A 86 1.38 35.36 3.48
C MET A 86 2.52 34.53 2.90
N PHE A 87 2.38 34.08 1.66
CA PHE A 87 3.46 33.43 0.94
C PHE A 87 4.55 34.44 0.61
N TYR A 88 5.77 34.15 1.04
CA TYR A 88 6.92 35.01 0.86
C TYR A 88 7.74 34.68 -0.36
N ARG A 89 8.03 33.38 -0.59
CA ARG A 89 8.80 32.90 -1.73
C ARG A 89 8.30 31.52 -2.17
N ILE A 90 8.18 31.35 -3.47
CA ILE A 90 7.83 30.05 -4.08
C ILE A 90 9.02 29.56 -4.89
N MET A 91 9.44 28.32 -4.62
CA MET A 91 10.51 27.64 -5.34
C MET A 91 9.98 26.39 -6.00
N ASP A 92 10.22 26.24 -7.30
CA ASP A 92 9.89 25.00 -8.00
C ASP A 92 11.00 23.97 -7.78
N LYS A 93 10.61 22.72 -7.52
CA LYS A 93 11.54 21.60 -7.52
C LYS A 93 11.90 21.27 -8.97
N TYR A 94 13.18 21.14 -9.26
CA TYR A 94 13.72 20.94 -10.63
C TYR A 94 13.36 22.05 -11.64
N PRO A 95 14.10 23.16 -11.65
CA PRO A 95 13.93 24.23 -12.65
C PRO A 95 14.51 23.84 -14.03
N LEU A 96 14.48 22.57 -14.39
CA LEU A 96 14.87 22.10 -15.71
C LEU A 96 13.78 22.52 -16.71
N HIS A 97 14.09 23.45 -17.58
CA HIS A 97 13.16 24.09 -18.54
C HIS A 97 12.38 23.13 -19.46
N GLN A 98 12.73 21.85 -19.47
CA GLN A 98 12.07 20.83 -20.29
C GLN A 98 10.82 20.21 -19.65
N PHE A 99 10.59 20.40 -18.34
CA PHE A 99 9.51 19.75 -17.61
C PHE A 99 8.42 20.74 -17.20
N ARG A 100 7.57 21.09 -18.15
CA ARG A 100 6.45 22.04 -17.97
C ARG A 100 5.38 21.61 -16.95
N THR A 101 5.46 20.42 -16.41
CA THR A 101 4.37 19.78 -15.65
C THR A 101 4.74 19.24 -14.28
N ASN A 102 5.90 19.59 -13.73
CA ASN A 102 6.20 19.17 -12.35
C ASN A 102 5.61 20.19 -11.35
N PRO A 103 4.46 19.89 -10.73
CA PRO A 103 3.82 20.80 -9.77
C PRO A 103 4.45 20.76 -8.38
N GLN A 104 5.59 20.09 -8.20
CA GLN A 104 6.28 20.07 -6.90
C GLN A 104 6.85 21.46 -6.62
N LYS A 105 6.42 22.04 -5.51
CA LYS A 105 6.81 23.39 -5.09
C LYS A 105 7.18 23.40 -3.61
N LEU A 106 8.10 24.26 -3.26
CA LEU A 106 8.39 24.61 -1.89
C LEU A 106 7.90 26.05 -1.67
N ALA A 107 6.89 26.22 -0.84
CA ALA A 107 6.32 27.52 -0.53
C ALA A 107 6.77 27.96 0.86
N VAL A 108 7.49 29.07 0.94
CA VAL A 108 7.88 29.72 2.19
C VAL A 108 6.84 30.77 2.53
N TYR A 109 6.32 30.77 3.74
CA TYR A 109 5.33 31.72 4.22
C TYR A 109 5.81 32.45 5.47
N ARG A 110 5.31 33.68 5.66
CA ARG A 110 5.47 34.46 6.88
C ARG A 110 4.16 34.36 7.66
N SER A 111 4.21 33.90 8.91
CA SER A 111 3.02 33.83 9.76
C SER A 111 2.56 35.22 10.23
N SER A 112 1.24 35.41 10.29
CA SER A 112 0.62 36.61 10.87
C SER A 112 0.23 36.42 12.35
N GLU A 113 0.36 35.21 12.90
CA GLU A 113 -0.10 34.87 14.25
C GLU A 113 0.91 35.18 15.36
N HIS A 114 2.15 35.45 15.00
CA HIS A 114 3.21 35.78 15.94
C HIS A 114 3.32 37.31 16.09
N GLY A 115 3.51 37.77 17.33
CA GLY A 115 3.50 39.19 17.67
C GLY A 115 4.45 40.05 16.81
N HIS A 116 4.22 41.38 16.79
CA HIS A 116 4.92 42.33 15.91
C HIS A 116 6.46 42.27 15.98
N ASN A 117 7.01 41.79 17.09
CA ASN A 117 8.46 41.70 17.31
C ASN A 117 9.08 40.39 16.84
N THR A 118 8.30 39.42 16.35
CA THR A 118 8.80 38.11 15.93
C THR A 118 8.50 37.88 14.45
N ALA A 119 9.55 37.66 13.67
CA ALA A 119 9.41 37.30 12.26
C ALA A 119 9.43 35.78 12.11
N TYR A 120 8.26 35.16 12.19
CA TYR A 120 8.11 33.71 12.07
C TYR A 120 7.91 33.30 10.61
N TYR A 121 8.80 32.41 10.14
CA TYR A 121 8.73 31.83 8.80
C TYR A 121 8.60 30.31 8.87
N GLY A 122 7.70 29.78 8.05
CA GLY A 122 7.52 28.36 7.87
C GLY A 122 7.57 27.95 6.41
N VAL A 123 7.46 26.64 6.17
CA VAL A 123 7.54 26.08 4.84
C VAL A 123 6.47 25.02 4.62
N VAL A 124 5.87 25.03 3.42
CA VAL A 124 4.99 23.97 2.93
C VAL A 124 5.66 23.31 1.73
N ASP A 125 6.00 22.03 1.87
CA ASP A 125 6.52 21.20 0.78
C ASP A 125 5.35 20.56 0.04
N ILE A 126 5.11 21.01 -1.19
CA ILE A 126 4.02 20.56 -2.04
C ILE A 126 4.55 19.48 -2.96
N THR A 127 4.28 18.22 -2.58
CA THR A 127 4.69 17.05 -3.34
C THR A 127 3.56 16.56 -4.23
N THR A 128 3.91 15.85 -5.31
CA THR A 128 2.94 15.26 -6.24
C THR A 128 2.49 13.87 -5.85
N TYR A 129 3.25 13.18 -5.03
CA TYR A 129 3.01 11.79 -4.66
C TYR A 129 3.27 11.53 -3.19
N ASN A 130 2.74 10.41 -2.72
CA ASN A 130 3.01 9.87 -1.39
C ASN A 130 3.26 8.37 -1.49
N ILE A 131 4.31 7.89 -0.84
CA ILE A 131 4.61 6.46 -0.66
C ILE A 131 4.09 6.08 0.72
N ARG A 132 3.18 5.10 0.80
CA ARG A 132 2.60 4.66 2.08
C ARG A 132 3.40 3.52 2.69
N HIS A 133 3.27 2.35 2.13
CA HIS A 133 3.88 1.14 2.67
C HIS A 133 4.44 0.29 1.52
N GLN A 134 5.64 -0.22 1.68
CA GLN A 134 6.36 -0.97 0.63
C GLN A 134 6.41 -0.20 -0.69
N TYR A 135 5.65 -0.64 -1.70
CA TYR A 135 5.56 -0.06 -3.04
C TYR A 135 4.18 0.55 -3.33
N PHE A 136 3.26 0.55 -2.37
CA PHE A 136 1.97 1.22 -2.55
C PHE A 136 2.07 2.70 -2.24
N GLY A 137 1.43 3.50 -3.09
CA GLY A 137 1.39 4.93 -2.96
C GLY A 137 0.18 5.54 -3.66
N PHE A 138 0.18 6.84 -3.80
CA PHE A 138 -0.81 7.55 -4.57
C PHE A 138 -0.26 8.88 -5.08
N MET A 139 -0.85 9.38 -6.17
CA MET A 139 -0.63 10.72 -6.67
C MET A 139 -1.65 11.66 -6.02
N TYR A 140 -1.19 12.78 -5.46
CA TYR A 140 -2.08 13.81 -4.96
C TYR A 140 -2.89 14.43 -6.09
N LYS A 141 -4.18 14.70 -5.84
CA LYS A 141 -5.06 15.46 -6.73
C LYS A 141 -5.18 16.89 -6.21
N PRO A 142 -4.95 17.92 -7.04
CA PRO A 142 -5.21 19.30 -6.65
C PRO A 142 -6.66 19.48 -6.20
N LYS A 143 -6.87 20.29 -5.15
CA LYS A 143 -8.21 20.62 -4.67
C LYS A 143 -8.67 21.93 -5.33
N GLY A 144 -9.57 21.82 -6.30
CA GLY A 144 -10.03 22.98 -7.06
C GLY A 144 -8.85 23.77 -7.66
N ASN A 145 -8.92 25.09 -7.58
CA ASN A 145 -7.86 26.00 -8.03
C ASN A 145 -6.85 26.38 -6.94
N ASN A 146 -6.89 25.72 -5.77
CA ASN A 146 -6.08 26.13 -4.61
C ASN A 146 -4.58 26.14 -4.90
N LEU A 147 -4.09 25.21 -5.71
CA LEU A 147 -2.68 25.20 -6.12
C LEU A 147 -2.26 26.46 -6.87
N ASN A 148 -3.17 27.09 -7.63
CA ASN A 148 -2.93 28.33 -8.37
C ASN A 148 -2.87 29.58 -7.49
N HIS A 149 -3.45 29.50 -6.28
CA HIS A 149 -3.38 30.58 -5.28
C HIS A 149 -2.07 30.59 -4.49
N ILE A 150 -1.20 29.59 -4.70
CA ILE A 150 0.12 29.57 -4.08
C ILE A 150 1.07 30.38 -4.93
N ARG A 151 1.07 31.69 -4.69
CA ARG A 151 1.93 32.68 -5.34
C ARG A 151 2.54 33.61 -4.30
N GLU A 152 3.66 34.25 -4.65
CA GLU A 152 4.28 35.25 -3.78
C GLU A 152 3.29 36.41 -3.51
N ASN A 153 3.23 36.82 -2.26
CA ASN A 153 2.34 37.86 -1.72
C ASN A 153 0.83 37.51 -1.70
N GLU A 154 0.47 36.26 -1.96
CA GLU A 154 -0.91 35.80 -1.75
C GLU A 154 -1.12 35.32 -0.30
N PRO A 155 -2.34 35.39 0.22
CA PRO A 155 -2.64 34.97 1.59
C PRO A 155 -2.53 33.45 1.74
N ALA A 156 -1.84 33.02 2.78
CA ALA A 156 -1.84 31.63 3.26
C ALA A 156 -2.88 31.53 4.36
N VAL A 157 -3.97 30.75 4.13
CA VAL A 157 -5.10 30.61 5.07
C VAL A 157 -5.01 29.26 5.75
N GLU A 158 -5.07 29.22 7.07
CA GLU A 158 -5.06 28.00 7.84
C GLU A 158 -6.21 27.06 7.41
N GLY A 159 -5.91 25.77 7.30
CA GLY A 159 -6.88 24.75 6.87
C GLY A 159 -7.13 24.68 5.36
N MET A 160 -6.63 25.62 4.56
CA MET A 160 -6.74 25.57 3.10
C MET A 160 -6.09 24.29 2.57
N VAL A 161 -6.88 23.43 1.93
CA VAL A 161 -6.41 22.18 1.31
C VAL A 161 -5.87 22.48 -0.07
N ILE A 162 -4.58 22.22 -0.28
CA ILE A 162 -3.88 22.42 -1.56
C ILE A 162 -4.16 21.25 -2.50
N SER A 163 -3.93 20.04 -1.98
CA SER A 163 -4.12 18.79 -2.70
C SER A 163 -4.52 17.68 -1.73
N GLN A 164 -5.15 16.66 -2.27
CA GLN A 164 -5.65 15.55 -1.47
C GLN A 164 -5.46 14.21 -2.18
N SER A 165 -5.49 13.13 -1.39
CA SER A 165 -5.48 11.76 -1.90
C SER A 165 -6.75 11.46 -2.72
N PRO A 166 -6.66 10.61 -3.76
CA PRO A 166 -7.84 10.08 -4.46
C PRO A 166 -8.83 9.33 -3.57
N SER A 167 -8.40 8.87 -2.39
CA SER A 167 -9.27 8.22 -1.40
C SER A 167 -10.19 9.17 -0.66
N LEU A 168 -10.10 10.47 -0.88
CA LEU A 168 -10.99 11.45 -0.29
C LEU A 168 -12.02 11.93 -1.30
N ASP A 169 -13.27 12.04 -0.86
CA ASP A 169 -14.31 12.68 -1.63
C ASP A 169 -14.20 14.21 -1.61
N ASP A 170 -15.12 14.89 -2.31
CA ASP A 170 -15.12 16.34 -2.38
C ASP A 170 -15.40 17.01 -1.02
N GLN A 171 -16.08 16.31 -0.12
CA GLN A 171 -16.36 16.76 1.24
C GLN A 171 -15.24 16.44 2.22
N GLY A 172 -14.26 15.63 1.80
CA GLY A 172 -13.10 15.23 2.58
C GLY A 172 -13.29 13.98 3.43
N ASN A 173 -14.35 13.20 3.18
CA ASN A 173 -14.54 11.91 3.82
C ASN A 173 -13.62 10.85 3.20
N HIS A 174 -13.03 10.02 4.04
CA HIS A 174 -12.15 8.95 3.59
C HIS A 174 -12.93 7.74 3.08
N ARG A 175 -12.58 7.30 1.86
CA ARG A 175 -13.11 6.13 1.19
C ARG A 175 -11.97 5.13 0.96
N MET A 176 -12.05 3.95 1.55
CA MET A 176 -10.96 2.98 1.54
C MET A 176 -11.27 1.68 0.80
N GLY A 177 -12.53 1.45 0.45
CA GLY A 177 -12.98 0.18 -0.11
C GLY A 177 -14.18 0.36 -1.05
N VAL A 178 -14.89 -0.73 -1.26
CA VAL A 178 -16.00 -0.81 -2.20
C VAL A 178 -17.18 -1.51 -1.52
N SER A 179 -18.37 -0.89 -1.56
CA SER A 179 -19.62 -1.57 -1.22
C SER A 179 -19.88 -2.65 -2.27
N SER A 180 -20.02 -3.89 -1.84
CA SER A 180 -19.94 -5.07 -2.69
C SER A 180 -21.03 -6.06 -2.34
N ASN A 181 -21.73 -6.59 -3.33
CA ASN A 181 -22.73 -7.66 -3.15
C ASN A 181 -22.02 -8.95 -2.75
N ILE A 182 -22.18 -9.36 -1.50
CA ILE A 182 -21.60 -10.61 -0.99
C ILE A 182 -22.65 -11.69 -0.92
N LEU A 183 -22.26 -12.88 -1.33
CA LEU A 183 -22.97 -14.11 -1.09
C LEU A 183 -22.14 -15.00 -0.16
N TYR A 184 -22.70 -15.37 0.99
CA TYR A 184 -22.10 -16.39 1.84
C TYR A 184 -22.60 -17.77 1.42
N MET A 185 -21.73 -18.50 0.73
CA MET A 185 -22.03 -19.82 0.17
C MET A 185 -20.76 -20.66 0.08
N SER A 186 -20.78 -21.87 0.62
CA SER A 186 -19.68 -22.80 0.48
C SER A 186 -19.65 -23.42 -0.91
N LEU A 187 -18.67 -23.02 -1.71
CA LEU A 187 -18.32 -23.63 -2.99
C LEU A 187 -17.02 -24.41 -2.84
N HIS A 188 -16.72 -25.30 -3.79
CA HIS A 188 -15.45 -26.04 -3.78
C HIS A 188 -14.20 -25.13 -3.82
N THR A 189 -14.34 -23.87 -4.20
CA THR A 189 -13.26 -22.86 -4.25
C THR A 189 -13.29 -21.89 -3.07
N THR A 190 -14.36 -21.86 -2.26
CA THR A 190 -14.52 -20.91 -1.15
C THR A 190 -14.34 -21.55 0.23
N ILE A 191 -13.54 -22.61 0.31
CA ILE A 191 -13.26 -23.29 1.59
C ILE A 191 -12.43 -22.36 2.47
N GLU A 192 -12.81 -22.23 3.74
CA GLU A 192 -12.18 -21.37 4.75
C GLU A 192 -12.11 -19.90 4.30
N ASP A 193 -10.90 -19.39 4.05
CA ASP A 193 -10.64 -18.00 3.68
C ASP A 193 -10.62 -17.77 2.16
N GLY A 194 -10.95 -18.78 1.35
CA GLY A 194 -11.01 -18.66 -0.10
C GLY A 194 -12.15 -17.76 -0.57
N VAL A 195 -11.85 -16.83 -1.49
CA VAL A 195 -12.82 -15.89 -2.08
C VAL A 195 -12.91 -16.10 -3.57
N PHE A 196 -14.14 -16.28 -4.08
CA PHE A 196 -14.44 -16.25 -5.49
C PHE A 196 -14.91 -14.84 -5.86
N ALA A 197 -14.17 -14.13 -6.70
CA ALA A 197 -14.35 -12.72 -7.00
C ALA A 197 -14.76 -12.49 -8.46
N ARG A 198 -15.68 -11.55 -8.68
CA ARG A 198 -16.07 -11.06 -10.00
C ARG A 198 -14.99 -10.17 -10.61
N ARG A 199 -14.64 -10.36 -11.89
CA ARG A 199 -13.57 -9.58 -12.54
C ARG A 199 -13.83 -8.07 -12.54
N LYS A 200 -15.00 -7.63 -12.98
CA LYS A 200 -15.37 -6.20 -13.01
C LYS A 200 -15.34 -5.54 -11.63
N TRP A 201 -15.71 -6.28 -10.60
CA TRP A 201 -15.60 -5.81 -9.23
C TRP A 201 -14.14 -5.65 -8.80
N LEU A 202 -13.29 -6.61 -9.14
CA LEU A 202 -11.89 -6.62 -8.77
C LEU A 202 -11.11 -5.45 -9.42
N GLU A 203 -11.48 -5.05 -10.64
CA GLU A 203 -10.89 -3.91 -11.35
C GLU A 203 -11.06 -2.57 -10.60
N ARG A 204 -12.09 -2.44 -9.77
CA ARG A 204 -12.31 -1.24 -8.93
C ARG A 204 -11.21 -1.02 -7.91
N PHE A 205 -10.50 -2.08 -7.53
CA PHE A 205 -9.40 -2.05 -6.57
C PHE A 205 -8.02 -1.81 -7.22
N LYS A 206 -8.00 -1.43 -8.49
CA LYS A 206 -6.78 -0.95 -9.12
C LYS A 206 -6.14 0.12 -8.24
N SER A 207 -4.84 -0.02 -7.97
CA SER A 207 -4.07 0.88 -7.11
C SER A 207 -2.79 1.34 -7.80
N THR A 208 -2.13 2.34 -7.24
CA THR A 208 -0.87 2.85 -7.76
C THR A 208 0.29 2.30 -6.97
N GLY A 209 1.23 1.65 -7.66
CA GLY A 209 2.55 1.31 -7.12
C GLY A 209 3.51 2.48 -7.31
N ILE A 210 4.25 2.80 -6.27
CA ILE A 210 5.33 3.81 -6.31
C ILE A 210 6.55 3.18 -5.65
N GLU A 211 7.60 3.00 -6.44
CA GLU A 211 8.84 2.39 -5.97
C GLU A 211 10.03 3.31 -6.18
N GLY A 212 10.94 3.30 -5.20
CA GLY A 212 12.25 3.91 -5.32
C GLY A 212 13.32 2.85 -5.61
N ARG A 213 14.20 3.14 -6.54
CA ARG A 213 15.40 2.35 -6.82
C ARG A 213 16.62 3.24 -6.76
N THR A 214 17.70 2.68 -6.23
CA THR A 214 18.94 3.43 -6.00
C THR A 214 20.11 2.74 -6.69
N ALA A 215 20.85 3.51 -7.47
CA ALA A 215 22.16 3.12 -7.99
C ALA A 215 23.24 3.95 -7.27
N ILE A 216 24.35 3.30 -6.94
CA ILE A 216 25.56 3.94 -6.41
C ILE A 216 26.67 3.69 -7.41
N THR A 217 27.33 4.75 -7.83
CA THR A 217 28.50 4.73 -8.70
C THR A 217 29.69 5.32 -7.96
N GLY A 218 30.91 4.99 -8.37
CA GLY A 218 32.14 5.41 -7.71
C GLY A 218 33.36 5.00 -8.53
N ASP A 219 34.55 5.05 -7.93
CA ASP A 219 35.87 4.93 -8.59
C ASP A 219 35.98 3.81 -9.66
N ARG A 220 35.21 2.74 -9.51
CA ARG A 220 35.25 1.58 -10.43
C ARG A 220 33.87 1.06 -10.82
N CYS A 221 32.82 1.77 -10.43
CA CYS A 221 31.44 1.40 -10.67
C CYS A 221 30.78 2.46 -11.53
N TYR A 222 30.37 2.11 -12.73
CA TYR A 222 29.82 3.03 -13.72
C TYR A 222 28.36 2.70 -14.03
N LEU A 223 27.53 3.74 -14.11
CA LEU A 223 26.19 3.62 -14.65
C LEU A 223 26.29 3.47 -16.17
N ILE A 224 25.77 2.40 -16.75
CA ILE A 224 25.90 2.16 -18.19
C ILE A 224 24.80 2.84 -19.00
N ASN A 225 25.05 3.10 -20.29
CA ASN A 225 24.20 3.89 -21.19
C ASN A 225 22.99 3.10 -21.74
N THR A 226 22.12 2.60 -20.85
CA THR A 226 21.00 1.73 -21.22
C THR A 226 19.85 2.44 -21.93
N TYR A 227 19.73 3.76 -21.79
CA TYR A 227 18.65 4.60 -22.34
C TYR A 227 19.15 5.70 -23.28
N GLY A 228 20.44 5.79 -23.51
CA GLY A 228 21.04 6.76 -24.41
C GLY A 228 21.34 6.21 -25.80
N ASP A 229 21.94 7.07 -26.59
CA ASP A 229 22.42 6.78 -27.95
C ASP A 229 23.93 7.08 -28.06
N ASP A 230 24.47 7.14 -29.27
CA ASP A 230 25.89 7.43 -29.51
C ASP A 230 26.32 8.84 -29.12
N THR A 231 25.36 9.76 -29.07
CA THR A 231 25.58 11.18 -28.83
C THR A 231 25.19 11.62 -27.42
N HIS A 232 24.23 10.91 -26.82
CA HIS A 232 23.69 11.26 -25.51
C HIS A 232 23.74 10.08 -24.56
N TYR A 233 24.60 10.20 -23.56
CA TYR A 233 24.70 9.20 -22.50
C TYR A 233 23.53 9.31 -21.51
N ARG A 234 22.75 8.22 -21.36
CA ARG A 234 21.63 8.13 -20.41
C ARG A 234 21.63 6.76 -19.72
N GLY A 235 21.90 6.77 -18.44
CA GLY A 235 21.92 5.55 -17.62
C GLY A 235 20.53 5.14 -17.13
N HIS A 236 19.53 6.00 -17.22
CA HIS A 236 18.14 5.77 -16.78
C HIS A 236 17.16 6.63 -17.60
N PRO A 237 15.84 6.31 -17.55
CA PRO A 237 14.82 7.15 -18.15
C PRO A 237 14.82 8.54 -17.52
N GLU A 238 14.50 9.55 -18.32
CA GLU A 238 14.28 10.92 -17.85
C GLU A 238 12.97 11.03 -17.04
N LEU A 239 12.80 12.14 -16.32
CA LEU A 239 11.56 12.47 -15.63
C LEU A 239 10.37 12.45 -16.62
N GLY A 240 9.31 11.72 -16.30
CA GLY A 240 8.17 11.46 -17.21
C GLY A 240 8.44 10.36 -18.25
N GLY A 241 9.67 9.88 -18.38
CA GLY A 241 10.01 8.74 -19.23
C GLY A 241 9.53 7.41 -18.63
N ARG A 242 9.53 6.35 -19.44
CA ARG A 242 9.07 5.02 -19.04
C ARG A 242 10.21 4.02 -19.01
N ILE A 243 10.11 3.08 -18.07
CA ILE A 243 11.01 1.93 -18.03
C ILE A 243 10.72 1.05 -19.24
N ALA A 244 11.79 0.67 -19.96
CA ALA A 244 11.69 -0.12 -21.18
C ALA A 244 11.13 -1.53 -20.93
N ALA A 245 10.75 -2.23 -21.99
CA ALA A 245 10.13 -3.55 -21.91
C ALA A 245 11.01 -4.61 -21.21
N HIS A 246 12.34 -4.46 -21.26
CA HIS A 246 13.27 -5.35 -20.56
C HIS A 246 13.27 -5.20 -19.04
N GLY A 247 12.58 -4.18 -18.49
CA GLY A 247 12.43 -3.97 -17.05
C GLY A 247 13.67 -3.46 -16.32
N ILE A 248 14.78 -3.16 -16.99
CA ILE A 248 15.99 -2.64 -16.35
C ILE A 248 15.82 -1.13 -16.20
N ALA A 249 15.75 -0.65 -14.98
CA ALA A 249 15.68 0.78 -14.68
C ALA A 249 17.05 1.45 -14.76
N MET A 250 18.08 0.79 -14.23
CA MET A 250 19.47 1.20 -14.24
C MET A 250 20.36 -0.04 -14.26
N ALA A 251 21.56 0.08 -14.79
CA ALA A 251 22.57 -0.97 -14.70
C ALA A 251 23.94 -0.38 -14.35
N VAL A 252 24.65 -1.01 -13.43
CA VAL A 252 25.95 -0.58 -12.95
C VAL A 252 26.99 -1.62 -13.30
N ARG A 253 28.05 -1.21 -13.95
CA ARG A 253 29.18 -2.04 -14.35
C ARG A 253 30.38 -1.76 -13.45
N ASP A 254 30.94 -2.82 -12.87
CA ASP A 254 32.21 -2.76 -12.17
C ASP A 254 33.34 -2.95 -13.18
N PHE A 255 34.29 -2.04 -13.21
CA PHE A 255 35.44 -2.10 -14.07
C PHE A 255 36.76 -2.13 -13.27
N ASP A 256 37.54 -3.17 -13.43
CA ASP A 256 38.90 -3.24 -12.89
C ASP A 256 39.90 -3.10 -14.04
N PRO A 257 40.64 -1.98 -14.12
CA PRO A 257 41.58 -1.75 -15.19
C PRO A 257 42.74 -2.74 -15.24
N LEU A 258 43.01 -3.46 -14.13
CA LEU A 258 44.05 -4.46 -14.06
C LEU A 258 43.61 -5.83 -14.64
N LEU A 259 42.36 -6.17 -14.38
CA LEU A 259 41.80 -7.44 -14.84
C LEU A 259 41.20 -7.37 -16.24
N ALA A 260 40.74 -6.18 -16.64
CA ALA A 260 40.15 -5.90 -17.97
C ALA A 260 39.17 -6.96 -18.51
N VAL A 261 38.44 -7.62 -17.59
CA VAL A 261 37.56 -8.75 -17.94
C VAL A 261 36.27 -8.25 -18.62
N VAL A 262 35.92 -6.99 -18.43
CA VAL A 262 34.68 -6.41 -18.92
C VAL A 262 35.00 -5.30 -19.90
N GLU A 263 34.30 -5.28 -21.03
CA GLU A 263 34.49 -4.26 -22.05
C GLU A 263 33.84 -2.95 -21.66
N MET A 264 34.56 -1.83 -21.94
CA MET A 264 34.11 -0.45 -21.68
C MET A 264 34.01 0.35 -22.98
N THR A 265 33.84 -0.34 -24.12
CA THR A 265 33.56 0.36 -25.40
C THR A 265 32.17 1.00 -25.38
N PRO A 266 31.94 2.06 -26.17
CA PRO A 266 30.60 2.70 -26.24
C PRO A 266 29.48 1.72 -26.59
N GLU A 267 29.74 0.72 -27.44
CA GLU A 267 28.79 -0.32 -27.79
C GLU A 267 28.50 -1.29 -26.63
N ALA A 268 29.56 -1.71 -25.91
CA ALA A 268 29.43 -2.58 -24.75
C ALA A 268 28.68 -1.92 -23.60
N LEU A 269 28.81 -0.59 -23.47
CA LEU A 269 28.10 0.18 -22.44
C LEU A 269 26.62 0.36 -22.71
N ARG A 270 26.11 0.08 -23.92
CA ARG A 270 24.68 0.14 -24.22
C ARG A 270 23.95 -1.17 -23.89
N LYS A 271 24.66 -2.27 -23.85
CA LYS A 271 24.08 -3.60 -23.59
C LYS A 271 24.50 -4.08 -22.21
N PRO A 272 23.55 -4.22 -21.27
CA PRO A 272 23.85 -4.82 -19.99
C PRO A 272 24.36 -6.25 -20.14
N ASP A 273 25.42 -6.57 -19.43
CA ASP A 273 25.92 -7.95 -19.29
C ASP A 273 25.24 -8.57 -18.06
N PHE A 274 24.44 -9.62 -18.29
CA PHE A 274 23.69 -10.28 -17.23
C PHE A 274 24.56 -11.06 -16.22
N VAL A 275 25.84 -11.27 -16.53
CA VAL A 275 26.77 -11.97 -15.64
C VAL A 275 27.57 -11.00 -14.78
N PHE A 276 28.04 -9.90 -15.37
CA PHE A 276 28.95 -8.97 -14.68
C PHE A 276 28.29 -7.72 -14.16
N ASP A 277 27.20 -7.25 -14.81
CA ASP A 277 26.56 -6.00 -14.42
C ASP A 277 25.57 -6.20 -13.27
N LYS A 278 25.53 -5.24 -12.37
CA LYS A 278 24.49 -5.13 -11.35
C LYS A 278 23.24 -4.50 -11.95
N LEU A 279 22.26 -5.32 -12.23
CA LEU A 279 20.99 -4.90 -12.82
C LEU A 279 20.01 -4.44 -11.73
N ILE A 280 19.45 -3.25 -11.91
CA ILE A 280 18.44 -2.66 -11.03
C ILE A 280 17.14 -2.63 -11.80
N TYR A 281 16.19 -3.48 -11.37
CA TYR A 281 14.94 -3.66 -12.08
C TYR A 281 13.84 -2.73 -11.56
N GLY A 282 12.96 -2.34 -12.48
CA GLY A 282 11.66 -1.72 -12.21
C GLY A 282 10.57 -2.41 -13.02
N LYS A 283 9.33 -2.00 -12.85
CA LYS A 283 8.21 -2.56 -13.63
C LYS A 283 8.27 -2.03 -15.08
N PRO A 284 8.24 -2.91 -16.10
CA PRO A 284 8.17 -2.47 -17.49
C PRO A 284 7.00 -1.51 -17.74
N GLY A 285 7.26 -0.42 -18.45
CA GLY A 285 6.26 0.61 -18.73
C GLY A 285 5.98 1.58 -17.57
N ALA A 286 6.57 1.39 -16.40
CA ALA A 286 6.43 2.32 -15.27
C ALA A 286 7.00 3.70 -15.61
N GLU A 287 6.29 4.75 -15.20
CA GLU A 287 6.65 6.14 -15.46
C GLU A 287 7.51 6.70 -14.34
N VAL A 288 8.62 7.31 -14.67
CA VAL A 288 9.51 7.98 -13.73
C VAL A 288 8.89 9.29 -13.26
N ILE A 289 8.67 9.43 -11.96
CA ILE A 289 8.00 10.59 -11.35
C ILE A 289 8.92 11.47 -10.51
N ASP A 290 10.07 10.96 -10.11
CA ASP A 290 11.07 11.72 -9.36
C ASP A 290 12.46 11.15 -9.59
N ILE A 291 13.47 12.04 -9.65
CA ILE A 291 14.87 11.68 -9.77
C ILE A 291 15.65 12.57 -8.80
N SER A 292 16.44 11.96 -7.93
CA SER A 292 17.34 12.68 -7.04
C SER A 292 18.76 12.12 -7.19
N VAL A 293 19.71 13.00 -7.42
CA VAL A 293 21.12 12.63 -7.56
C VAL A 293 21.92 13.34 -6.47
N PHE A 294 22.66 12.56 -5.70
CA PHE A 294 23.52 13.03 -4.62
C PHE A 294 24.97 12.73 -4.97
N HIS A 295 25.86 13.62 -4.61
CA HIS A 295 27.30 13.48 -4.77
C HIS A 295 28.01 13.73 -3.45
N ASP A 296 29.01 12.95 -3.12
CA ASP A 296 29.84 13.14 -1.93
C ASP A 296 31.16 13.83 -2.31
N HIS A 297 31.21 15.14 -2.14
CA HIS A 297 32.39 15.94 -2.43
C HIS A 297 33.63 15.64 -1.56
N ASN A 298 33.48 14.86 -0.48
CA ASN A 298 34.63 14.45 0.33
C ASN A 298 35.51 13.40 -0.40
N LEU A 299 35.02 12.89 -1.52
CA LEU A 299 35.74 11.98 -2.39
C LEU A 299 36.46 12.70 -3.55
N ASP A 300 36.67 14.01 -3.48
CA ASP A 300 37.60 14.76 -4.36
C ASP A 300 39.06 14.21 -4.34
N ARG A 301 39.17 12.94 -3.98
CA ARG A 301 40.42 12.20 -4.00
C ARG A 301 40.93 11.95 -5.39
N VAL A 302 40.15 12.16 -6.40
CA VAL A 302 40.56 11.87 -7.76
C VAL A 302 39.94 12.89 -8.69
N ASN A 303 40.46 14.08 -8.67
CA ASN A 303 40.46 14.95 -9.86
C ASN A 303 41.25 14.30 -11.00
N ASN A 304 40.99 13.07 -11.29
CA ASN A 304 41.44 12.38 -12.46
C ASN A 304 40.23 12.23 -13.39
N GLU A 305 39.76 13.40 -13.86
CA GLU A 305 38.89 13.49 -15.04
C GLU A 305 39.45 12.75 -16.25
N GLU A 306 40.77 12.49 -16.24
CA GLU A 306 41.49 11.74 -17.28
C GLU A 306 41.37 10.21 -17.20
N LYS A 307 40.79 9.64 -16.14
CA LYS A 307 40.79 8.16 -15.92
C LYS A 307 39.45 7.46 -15.98
N THR A 308 38.36 8.16 -16.24
CA THR A 308 37.08 7.50 -16.48
C THR A 308 37.05 7.04 -17.95
N PRO A 309 37.04 5.73 -18.22
CA PRO A 309 36.96 5.23 -19.60
C PRO A 309 35.61 5.56 -20.27
N VAL A 310 34.67 6.02 -19.48
CA VAL A 310 33.35 6.46 -19.88
C VAL A 310 33.31 7.95 -19.64
N GLY A 311 32.96 8.73 -20.64
CA GLY A 311 32.73 10.17 -20.46
C GLY A 311 31.80 10.43 -19.27
N ILE A 312 31.96 11.57 -18.63
CA ILE A 312 31.19 11.98 -17.45
C ILE A 312 29.72 11.68 -17.69
N ASP A 313 29.08 11.01 -16.74
CA ASP A 313 27.63 10.83 -16.75
C ASP A 313 26.92 12.19 -16.66
N GLN A 314 26.72 12.81 -17.83
CA GLN A 314 26.12 14.13 -17.96
C GLN A 314 24.69 14.15 -17.41
N GLN A 315 23.97 13.04 -17.44
CA GLN A 315 22.64 12.96 -16.92
C GLN A 315 22.64 13.09 -15.39
N SER A 316 23.42 12.31 -14.69
CA SER A 316 23.55 12.38 -13.22
C SER A 316 24.06 13.77 -12.79
N LYS A 317 25.05 14.31 -13.50
CA LYS A 317 25.57 15.66 -13.23
C LYS A 317 24.48 16.73 -13.35
N ARG A 318 23.66 16.70 -14.40
CA ARG A 318 22.57 17.65 -14.62
C ARG A 318 21.52 17.62 -13.50
N TYR A 319 21.10 16.44 -13.07
CA TYR A 319 20.15 16.31 -11.94
C TYR A 319 20.76 16.74 -10.62
N TYR A 320 22.03 16.43 -10.39
CA TYR A 320 22.74 16.90 -9.22
C TYR A 320 22.85 18.43 -9.18
N GLU A 321 23.23 19.06 -10.29
CA GLU A 321 23.34 20.53 -10.40
C GLU A 321 21.98 21.21 -10.18
N ALA A 322 20.89 20.62 -10.69
CA ALA A 322 19.54 21.13 -10.45
C ALA A 322 19.15 21.07 -8.96
N LEU A 323 19.42 19.95 -8.29
CA LEU A 323 19.19 19.81 -6.85
C LEU A 323 20.10 20.74 -6.05
N HIS A 324 21.37 20.85 -6.40
CA HIS A 324 22.32 21.75 -5.76
C HIS A 324 21.89 23.22 -5.88
N SER A 325 21.48 23.65 -7.08
CA SER A 325 20.95 24.98 -7.33
C SER A 325 19.72 25.30 -6.48
N GLN A 326 18.83 24.35 -6.31
CA GLN A 326 17.66 24.50 -5.43
C GLN A 326 18.07 24.71 -3.98
N GLN A 327 19.02 23.90 -3.47
CA GLN A 327 19.51 24.01 -2.10
C GLN A 327 20.26 25.35 -1.87
N MET A 328 21.05 25.81 -2.85
CA MET A 328 21.71 27.12 -2.78
C MET A 328 20.69 28.27 -2.72
N LYS A 329 19.57 28.19 -3.48
CA LYS A 329 18.51 29.21 -3.41
C LYS A 329 17.85 29.21 -2.02
N LEU A 330 17.69 28.06 -1.39
CA LEU A 330 17.13 27.94 -0.05
C LEU A 330 18.05 28.57 1.00
N ILE A 331 19.36 28.32 0.90
CA ILE A 331 20.37 28.95 1.77
C ILE A 331 20.37 30.48 1.57
N SER A 332 20.41 30.93 0.33
CA SER A 332 20.40 32.37 0.00
C SER A 332 19.17 33.08 0.57
N LEU A 333 18.00 32.42 0.49
CA LEU A 333 16.77 32.92 1.12
C LEU A 333 16.92 33.02 2.64
N TYR A 334 17.47 31.98 3.30
CA TYR A 334 17.68 32.02 4.74
C TYR A 334 18.63 33.16 5.16
N GLU A 335 19.72 33.36 4.42
CA GLU A 335 20.66 34.46 4.67
C GLU A 335 20.05 35.86 4.45
N GLU A 336 19.16 35.98 3.46
CA GLU A 336 18.33 37.16 3.23
C GLU A 336 17.45 37.46 4.45
N LEU A 337 16.71 36.45 4.92
CA LEU A 337 15.83 36.56 6.08
C LEU A 337 16.62 36.92 7.36
N LYS A 338 17.79 36.31 7.54
CA LYS A 338 18.65 36.58 8.69
C LYS A 338 19.19 37.99 8.68
N ARG A 339 19.60 38.52 7.51
CA ARG A 339 20.02 39.93 7.37
C ARG A 339 18.88 40.90 7.63
N LYS A 340 17.66 40.59 7.21
CA LYS A 340 16.48 41.43 7.34
C LYS A 340 15.95 41.52 8.76
N HIS A 341 15.96 40.40 9.48
CA HIS A 341 15.27 40.27 10.77
C HIS A 341 16.22 40.05 11.96
N GLY A 342 17.46 39.73 11.75
CA GLY A 342 18.42 39.50 12.82
C GLY A 342 17.95 38.48 13.83
N ASP A 343 18.00 38.85 15.09
CA ASP A 343 17.61 37.98 16.24
C ASP A 343 16.09 37.78 16.36
N SER A 344 15.28 38.59 15.67
CA SER A 344 13.79 38.40 15.67
C SER A 344 13.33 37.29 14.72
N LEU A 345 14.25 36.71 13.92
CA LEU A 345 13.92 35.61 13.01
C LEU A 345 13.68 34.31 13.77
N VAL A 346 12.51 33.77 13.63
CA VAL A 346 12.12 32.44 14.13
C VAL A 346 11.71 31.56 12.95
N LEU A 347 12.30 30.37 12.85
CA LEU A 347 11.94 29.40 11.81
C LEU A 347 11.12 28.26 12.39
N GLU A 348 10.11 27.84 11.65
CA GLU A 348 9.41 26.58 11.91
C GLU A 348 10.43 25.43 12.00
N PRO A 349 10.26 24.45 12.91
CA PRO A 349 11.20 23.34 13.07
C PRO A 349 11.48 22.56 11.77
N ASN A 350 10.47 22.42 10.90
CA ASN A 350 10.64 21.76 9.61
C ASN A 350 11.52 22.60 8.65
N PHE A 351 11.29 23.91 8.61
CA PHE A 351 12.09 24.83 7.80
C PHE A 351 13.54 24.84 8.28
N HIS A 352 13.76 24.91 9.59
CA HIS A 352 15.10 24.85 10.17
C HIS A 352 15.85 23.57 9.79
N ARG A 353 15.18 22.40 9.85
CA ARG A 353 15.78 21.12 9.40
C ARG A 353 16.12 21.14 7.92
N MET A 354 15.29 21.72 7.09
CA MET A 354 15.57 21.83 5.64
C MET A 354 16.80 22.72 5.37
N ILE A 355 16.94 23.84 6.07
CA ILE A 355 18.11 24.70 5.96
C ILE A 355 19.39 23.98 6.43
N THR A 356 19.33 23.31 7.58
CA THR A 356 20.47 22.53 8.09
C THR A 356 20.89 21.45 7.08
N TRP A 357 19.92 20.77 6.48
CA TRP A 357 20.21 19.77 5.46
C TRP A 357 20.77 20.40 4.17
N ALA A 358 20.26 21.55 3.76
CA ALA A 358 20.76 22.28 2.59
C ALA A 358 22.24 22.67 2.78
N TYR A 359 22.62 23.20 3.95
CA TYR A 359 24.02 23.47 4.25
C TYR A 359 24.88 22.20 4.24
N ALA A 360 24.39 21.11 4.81
CA ALA A 360 25.10 19.85 4.79
C ALA A 360 25.29 19.30 3.38
N PHE A 361 24.30 19.48 2.52
CA PHE A 361 24.34 19.03 1.13
C PHE A 361 25.29 19.86 0.26
N THR A 362 25.32 21.19 0.44
CA THR A 362 26.09 22.11 -0.42
C THR A 362 27.51 22.36 0.07
N ASN A 363 27.79 22.28 1.37
CA ASN A 363 29.07 22.64 1.99
C ASN A 363 29.64 21.53 2.88
N HIS A 364 30.10 20.45 2.27
CA HIS A 364 30.71 19.35 3.01
C HIS A 364 31.96 19.72 3.83
N ASN A 365 32.65 20.78 3.44
CA ASN A 365 33.89 21.26 4.07
C ASN A 365 33.72 22.46 4.97
N SER A 366 32.51 23.01 5.13
CA SER A 366 32.37 24.20 5.95
C SER A 366 32.44 23.87 7.45
N VAL A 367 33.42 24.45 8.10
CA VAL A 367 33.67 24.41 9.55
C VAL A 367 32.52 25.05 10.38
N GLN A 368 31.51 25.61 9.72
CA GLN A 368 30.45 26.42 10.33
C GLN A 368 29.12 25.67 10.53
N GLN A 369 29.15 24.39 10.71
CA GLN A 369 27.96 23.74 11.26
C GLN A 369 27.82 24.08 12.75
N PRO A 370 26.65 24.53 13.22
CA PRO A 370 26.48 25.03 14.59
C PRO A 370 26.76 24.02 15.71
N GLN A 371 27.06 22.76 15.44
CA GLN A 371 27.29 21.71 16.43
C GLN A 371 28.32 20.64 16.02
N GLY A 372 29.24 20.92 15.11
CA GLY A 372 30.36 19.99 14.85
C GLY A 372 29.97 18.62 14.26
N SER A 373 28.72 18.39 13.90
CA SER A 373 28.26 17.15 13.30
C SER A 373 28.37 17.25 11.77
N ARG A 374 29.32 16.52 11.20
CA ARG A 374 29.36 16.26 9.76
C ARG A 374 28.11 15.46 9.41
N VAL A 375 27.24 16.00 8.56
CA VAL A 375 26.22 15.20 7.92
C VAL A 375 26.89 14.45 6.77
N ASN A 376 27.33 13.24 7.05
CA ASN A 376 27.84 12.37 6.00
C ASN A 376 26.67 11.92 5.14
N LEU A 377 26.74 12.17 3.85
CA LEU A 377 25.86 11.55 2.89
C LEU A 377 26.19 10.04 2.86
N THR A 378 25.35 9.27 3.51
CA THR A 378 25.51 7.83 3.56
C THR A 378 24.27 7.16 2.96
N TYR A 379 24.49 6.05 2.28
CA TYR A 379 23.42 5.15 1.89
C TYR A 379 23.60 3.83 2.59
N ARG A 380 22.59 3.41 3.35
CA ARG A 380 22.65 2.16 4.15
C ARG A 380 23.91 2.08 5.05
N ARG A 381 24.30 3.23 5.63
CA ARG A 381 25.48 3.40 6.49
C ARG A 381 26.85 3.30 5.79
N ALA A 382 26.88 3.19 4.48
CA ALA A 382 28.11 3.29 3.70
C ALA A 382 28.25 4.71 3.15
N PRO A 383 29.47 5.27 3.06
CA PRO A 383 29.71 6.52 2.32
C PRO A 383 29.17 6.38 0.90
N VAL A 384 28.62 7.45 0.36
CA VAL A 384 28.24 7.52 -1.05
C VAL A 384 29.53 7.60 -1.87
N GLY A 385 29.59 6.86 -2.97
CA GLY A 385 30.66 7.01 -3.96
C GLY A 385 30.56 8.32 -4.73
N ASP A 386 30.91 8.35 -6.02
CA ASP A 386 30.79 9.58 -6.80
C ASP A 386 29.37 10.09 -6.84
N TYR A 387 28.45 9.22 -7.24
CA TYR A 387 27.04 9.56 -7.29
C TYR A 387 26.14 8.48 -6.68
N ARG A 388 25.07 8.92 -6.05
CA ARG A 388 23.91 8.11 -5.69
C ARG A 388 22.71 8.62 -6.46
N THR A 389 22.23 7.84 -7.41
CA THR A 389 21.03 8.14 -8.20
C THR A 389 19.84 7.42 -7.62
N GLU A 390 18.84 8.17 -7.19
CA GLU A 390 17.55 7.66 -6.73
C GLU A 390 16.49 7.92 -7.79
N LEU A 391 15.87 6.87 -8.27
CA LEU A 391 14.82 6.89 -9.27
C LEU A 391 13.52 6.46 -8.61
N VAL A 392 12.47 7.28 -8.70
CA VAL A 392 11.13 6.93 -8.24
C VAL A 392 10.21 6.82 -9.44
N PHE A 393 9.48 5.72 -9.54
CA PHE A 393 8.56 5.47 -10.64
C PHE A 393 7.21 4.96 -10.13
N LYS A 394 6.17 5.25 -10.91
CA LYS A 394 4.80 4.79 -10.66
C LYS A 394 4.34 3.80 -11.72
N TYR A 395 3.49 2.88 -11.31
CA TYR A 395 2.83 1.91 -12.19
C TYR A 395 1.48 1.51 -11.61
N ASP A 396 0.65 0.90 -12.45
CA ASP A 396 -0.65 0.39 -12.02
C ASP A 396 -0.51 -1.02 -11.43
N ILE A 397 -1.15 -1.25 -10.30
CA ILE A 397 -1.26 -2.56 -9.67
C ILE A 397 -2.70 -3.03 -9.86
N MET A 398 -2.85 -4.11 -10.65
CA MET A 398 -4.12 -4.79 -10.81
C MET A 398 -4.21 -5.96 -9.83
N PRO A 399 -5.30 -6.06 -9.08
CA PRO A 399 -5.51 -7.23 -8.23
C PRO A 399 -5.63 -8.53 -9.04
N SER A 400 -5.19 -9.61 -8.44
CA SER A 400 -5.11 -10.93 -9.06
C SER A 400 -5.44 -12.03 -8.06
N VAL A 401 -5.42 -13.27 -8.50
CA VAL A 401 -5.46 -14.43 -7.59
C VAL A 401 -4.32 -14.30 -6.58
N GLY A 402 -4.61 -14.55 -5.30
CA GLY A 402 -3.71 -14.34 -4.19
C GLY A 402 -3.81 -12.95 -3.52
N SER A 403 -4.55 -12.00 -4.12
CA SER A 403 -4.86 -10.72 -3.46
C SER A 403 -5.69 -10.93 -2.22
N LYS A 404 -5.39 -10.17 -1.16
CA LYS A 404 -6.08 -10.29 0.12
C LYS A 404 -7.12 -9.20 0.28
N VAL A 405 -8.31 -9.60 0.66
CA VAL A 405 -9.44 -8.73 0.95
C VAL A 405 -9.88 -8.90 2.39
N THR A 406 -10.50 -7.90 2.97
CA THR A 406 -11.03 -7.94 4.32
C THR A 406 -12.32 -7.12 4.42
N THR A 407 -13.17 -7.50 5.35
CA THR A 407 -14.29 -6.66 5.80
C THR A 407 -13.82 -5.72 6.90
N MET A 408 -14.62 -4.72 7.26
CA MET A 408 -14.38 -3.87 8.43
C MET A 408 -14.56 -4.61 9.77
N HIS A 409 -15.00 -5.87 9.72
CA HIS A 409 -15.23 -6.76 10.85
C HIS A 409 -14.08 -7.76 11.06
N GLY A 410 -12.92 -7.54 10.42
CA GLY A 410 -11.77 -8.43 10.51
C GLY A 410 -11.94 -9.78 9.78
N GLY A 411 -12.97 -9.91 8.94
CA GLY A 411 -13.16 -11.07 8.06
C GLY A 411 -12.19 -10.99 6.88
N LYS A 412 -11.09 -11.76 6.94
CA LYS A 412 -10.02 -11.77 5.94
C LYS A 412 -10.16 -12.93 4.98
N GLY A 413 -10.06 -12.64 3.69
CA GLY A 413 -10.08 -13.66 2.64
C GLY A 413 -8.95 -13.48 1.61
N VAL A 414 -8.73 -14.51 0.83
CA VAL A 414 -7.76 -14.53 -0.27
C VAL A 414 -8.51 -14.85 -1.57
N VAL A 415 -8.34 -14.03 -2.60
CA VAL A 415 -8.92 -14.29 -3.92
C VAL A 415 -8.26 -15.55 -4.50
N VAL A 416 -9.04 -16.62 -4.63
CA VAL A 416 -8.58 -17.92 -5.16
C VAL A 416 -9.08 -18.15 -6.58
N ARG A 417 -10.20 -17.54 -6.96
CA ARG A 417 -10.76 -17.62 -8.29
C ARG A 417 -11.33 -16.26 -8.72
N ILE A 418 -11.17 -15.93 -9.99
CA ILE A 418 -11.78 -14.77 -10.64
C ILE A 418 -12.72 -15.29 -11.71
N GLY A 419 -13.98 -14.81 -11.70
CA GLY A 419 -15.00 -15.21 -12.67
C GLY A 419 -15.55 -14.03 -13.46
N GLU A 420 -16.03 -14.33 -14.65
CA GLU A 420 -16.79 -13.39 -15.45
C GLU A 420 -18.24 -13.29 -14.95
N ASP A 421 -18.99 -12.29 -15.40
CA ASP A 421 -20.36 -12.03 -14.95
C ASP A 421 -21.28 -13.26 -15.02
N HIS A 422 -21.15 -14.09 -16.06
CA HIS A 422 -21.96 -15.29 -16.27
C HIS A 422 -21.56 -16.47 -15.36
N GLU A 423 -20.33 -16.48 -14.83
CA GLU A 423 -19.86 -17.51 -13.90
C GLU A 423 -20.24 -17.23 -12.45
N MET A 424 -20.54 -15.95 -12.16
CA MET A 424 -20.89 -15.55 -10.79
C MET A 424 -22.29 -15.98 -10.39
N PRO A 425 -22.49 -16.37 -9.11
CA PRO A 425 -23.81 -16.60 -8.57
C PRO A 425 -24.70 -15.36 -8.68
N GLN A 426 -25.96 -15.58 -9.04
CA GLN A 426 -26.90 -14.48 -9.24
C GLN A 426 -28.34 -14.87 -8.88
N TRP A 427 -29.14 -13.87 -8.49
CA TRP A 427 -30.58 -14.00 -8.33
C TRP A 427 -31.31 -14.03 -9.68
N GLU A 428 -32.55 -14.42 -9.69
CA GLU A 428 -33.41 -14.44 -10.90
C GLU A 428 -33.65 -13.02 -11.46
N ASP A 429 -33.66 -12.01 -10.61
CA ASP A 429 -33.78 -10.60 -10.99
C ASP A 429 -32.54 -10.01 -11.67
N GLY A 430 -31.45 -10.79 -11.78
CA GLY A 430 -30.18 -10.35 -12.36
C GLY A 430 -29.19 -9.74 -11.35
N THR A 431 -29.52 -9.73 -10.08
CA THR A 431 -28.57 -9.29 -9.02
C THR A 431 -27.41 -10.28 -8.93
N ILE A 432 -26.21 -9.84 -9.29
CA ILE A 432 -24.99 -10.66 -9.32
C ILE A 432 -24.22 -10.48 -8.02
N ALA A 433 -23.67 -11.56 -7.47
CA ALA A 433 -22.71 -11.51 -6.38
C ALA A 433 -21.35 -11.02 -6.90
N ASP A 434 -20.79 -9.99 -6.27
CA ASP A 434 -19.43 -9.51 -6.57
C ASP A 434 -18.38 -10.42 -5.93
N LEU A 435 -18.73 -10.99 -4.75
CA LEU A 435 -17.90 -11.96 -4.02
C LEU A 435 -18.73 -13.11 -3.49
N VAL A 436 -18.12 -14.28 -3.50
CA VAL A 436 -18.60 -15.45 -2.75
C VAL A 436 -17.57 -15.82 -1.71
N MET A 437 -18.02 -15.95 -0.47
CA MET A 437 -17.19 -16.30 0.69
C MET A 437 -17.83 -17.47 1.44
N ASP A 438 -17.01 -18.19 2.19
CA ASP A 438 -17.51 -19.28 3.01
C ASP A 438 -18.37 -18.77 4.17
N ASN A 439 -19.52 -19.42 4.38
CA ASN A 439 -20.44 -19.07 5.45
C ASN A 439 -19.86 -19.32 6.86
N ASP A 440 -19.17 -20.46 7.02
CA ASP A 440 -18.62 -20.88 8.31
C ASP A 440 -17.56 -19.93 8.86
N SER A 441 -16.85 -19.21 7.98
CA SER A 441 -15.76 -18.33 8.38
C SER A 441 -16.21 -17.19 9.29
N ASN A 442 -17.43 -16.67 9.11
CA ASN A 442 -17.97 -15.58 9.92
C ASN A 442 -18.46 -16.06 11.30
N ILE A 443 -19.17 -17.21 11.32
CA ILE A 443 -19.78 -17.75 12.55
C ILE A 443 -18.70 -18.26 13.50
N LYS A 444 -17.75 -19.07 13.00
CA LYS A 444 -16.63 -19.60 13.79
C LYS A 444 -15.76 -18.52 14.41
N ARG A 445 -15.65 -17.37 13.75
CA ARG A 445 -14.79 -16.26 14.18
C ARG A 445 -15.53 -15.17 14.93
N MET A 446 -16.85 -15.30 15.07
CA MET A 446 -17.71 -14.33 15.74
C MET A 446 -17.63 -12.90 15.15
N ASN A 447 -17.61 -12.81 13.81
CA ASN A 447 -17.64 -11.55 13.08
C ASN A 447 -19.08 -11.13 12.76
N LEU A 448 -19.94 -11.09 13.77
CA LEU A 448 -21.38 -10.89 13.61
C LEU A 448 -21.74 -9.50 13.04
N GLY A 449 -20.90 -8.51 13.30
CA GLY A 449 -21.09 -7.16 12.74
C GLY A 449 -21.20 -7.16 11.21
N GLY A 450 -20.46 -8.03 10.52
CA GLY A 450 -20.54 -8.17 9.05
C GLY A 450 -21.89 -8.69 8.56
N VAL A 451 -22.51 -9.61 9.31
CA VAL A 451 -23.84 -10.13 9.00
C VAL A 451 -24.89 -9.05 9.24
N PHE A 452 -24.77 -8.30 10.33
CA PHE A 452 -25.67 -7.17 10.62
C PHE A 452 -25.53 -6.03 9.60
N GLU A 453 -24.33 -5.71 9.17
CA GLU A 453 -24.11 -4.76 8.09
C GLU A 453 -24.81 -5.18 6.79
N GLN A 454 -24.61 -6.45 6.39
CA GLN A 454 -25.21 -7.00 5.18
C GLN A 454 -26.74 -6.95 5.23
N ALA A 455 -27.35 -7.39 6.35
CA ALA A 455 -28.79 -7.38 6.52
C ALA A 455 -29.36 -5.94 6.53
N THR A 456 -28.71 -5.01 7.24
CA THR A 456 -29.12 -3.59 7.27
C THR A 456 -29.08 -2.97 5.86
N ASN A 457 -28.03 -3.25 5.08
CA ASN A 457 -27.92 -2.77 3.71
C ASN A 457 -28.95 -3.41 2.77
N ALA A 458 -29.35 -4.67 3.03
CA ALA A 458 -30.44 -5.33 2.30
C ALA A 458 -31.78 -4.62 2.54
N PHE A 459 -32.12 -4.30 3.78
CA PHE A 459 -33.30 -3.50 4.10
C PHE A 459 -33.26 -2.11 3.48
N SER A 460 -32.11 -1.42 3.51
CA SER A 460 -31.94 -0.14 2.81
C SER A 460 -32.24 -0.23 1.31
N ARG A 461 -31.80 -1.31 0.65
CA ARG A 461 -32.10 -1.58 -0.76
C ARG A 461 -33.58 -1.84 -0.99
N GLN A 462 -34.22 -2.64 -0.16
CA GLN A 462 -35.66 -2.92 -0.25
C GLN A 462 -36.47 -1.63 -0.11
N VAL A 463 -36.16 -0.80 0.89
CA VAL A 463 -36.84 0.49 1.09
C VAL A 463 -36.58 1.44 -0.10
N THR A 464 -35.37 1.46 -0.64
CA THR A 464 -35.08 2.22 -1.88
C THR A 464 -35.96 1.77 -3.04
N ASN A 465 -36.18 0.46 -3.18
CA ASN A 465 -37.07 -0.09 -4.21
C ASN A 465 -38.54 0.27 -3.96
N LEU A 466 -39.00 0.27 -2.70
CA LEU A 466 -40.33 0.76 -2.35
C LEU A 466 -40.52 2.24 -2.74
N VAL A 467 -39.55 3.08 -2.47
CA VAL A 467 -39.52 4.49 -2.89
C VAL A 467 -39.58 4.62 -4.41
N ARG A 468 -38.83 3.80 -5.15
CA ARG A 468 -38.87 3.77 -6.62
C ARG A 468 -40.25 3.41 -7.16
N ASN A 469 -40.87 2.39 -6.56
CA ASN A 469 -42.24 1.96 -6.96
C ASN A 469 -43.27 3.08 -6.76
N VAL A 470 -43.22 3.80 -5.62
CA VAL A 470 -44.08 4.95 -5.38
C VAL A 470 -43.84 6.07 -6.39
N MET A 471 -42.57 6.35 -6.73
CA MET A 471 -42.24 7.38 -7.71
C MET A 471 -42.65 7.01 -9.15
N GLN A 472 -42.79 5.73 -9.44
CA GLN A 472 -43.26 5.23 -10.75
C GLN A 472 -44.80 5.11 -10.83
N ASP A 473 -45.54 5.28 -9.74
CA ASP A 473 -46.98 5.19 -9.69
C ASP A 473 -47.62 6.40 -10.38
N ASN A 474 -48.15 6.18 -11.57
CA ASN A 474 -48.79 7.20 -12.38
C ASN A 474 -50.21 7.57 -11.90
N SER A 475 -50.76 6.87 -10.93
CA SER A 475 -52.06 7.19 -10.32
C SER A 475 -51.99 8.40 -9.37
N LEU A 476 -50.80 8.77 -8.91
CA LEU A 476 -50.57 9.86 -7.98
C LEU A 476 -50.00 11.10 -8.67
N ILE A 477 -50.34 12.26 -8.17
CA ILE A 477 -49.75 13.55 -8.59
C ILE A 477 -48.32 13.62 -8.07
N SER A 478 -47.39 14.26 -8.81
CA SER A 478 -45.96 14.34 -8.48
C SER A 478 -45.71 14.76 -7.03
N ALA A 479 -46.39 15.77 -6.52
CA ALA A 479 -46.25 16.22 -5.12
C ALA A 479 -46.63 15.12 -4.11
N GLN A 480 -47.69 14.37 -4.38
CA GLN A 480 -48.13 13.27 -3.51
C GLN A 480 -47.12 12.10 -3.52
N ARG A 481 -46.53 11.80 -4.69
CA ARG A 481 -45.47 10.79 -4.79
C ARG A 481 -44.28 11.11 -3.91
N TYR A 482 -43.80 12.36 -3.97
CA TYR A 482 -42.68 12.80 -3.14
C TYR A 482 -42.99 12.77 -1.63
N GLU A 483 -44.19 13.18 -1.21
CA GLU A 483 -44.61 13.15 0.21
C GLU A 483 -44.71 11.68 0.70
N GLN A 484 -45.31 10.78 -0.08
CA GLN A 484 -45.39 9.36 0.28
C GLN A 484 -44.00 8.70 0.31
N ALA A 485 -43.14 8.99 -0.67
CA ALA A 485 -41.76 8.52 -0.71
C ALA A 485 -40.98 8.99 0.51
N TYR A 486 -41.13 10.27 0.88
CA TYR A 486 -40.47 10.82 2.05
C TYR A 486 -41.02 10.23 3.36
N ALA A 487 -42.32 9.96 3.46
CA ALA A 487 -42.92 9.29 4.62
C ALA A 487 -42.36 7.87 4.83
N ILE A 488 -42.17 7.08 3.75
CA ILE A 488 -41.54 5.77 3.81
C ILE A 488 -40.11 5.90 4.34
N LEU A 489 -39.35 6.87 3.86
CA LEU A 489 -37.97 7.11 4.33
C LEU A 489 -37.95 7.52 5.81
N GLN A 490 -38.85 8.37 6.24
CA GLN A 490 -38.97 8.78 7.65
C GLN A 490 -39.27 7.59 8.57
N GLU A 491 -40.22 6.71 8.16
CA GLU A 491 -40.52 5.50 8.89
C GLU A 491 -39.28 4.60 9.01
N TYR A 492 -38.59 4.39 7.88
CA TYR A 492 -37.37 3.58 7.86
C TYR A 492 -36.28 4.13 8.78
N TYR A 493 -36.01 5.46 8.70
CA TYR A 493 -34.98 6.09 9.53
C TYR A 493 -35.33 6.06 11.01
N SER A 494 -36.61 6.17 11.39
CA SER A 494 -37.05 6.07 12.78
C SER A 494 -36.69 4.72 13.41
N ILE A 495 -36.66 3.65 12.60
CA ILE A 495 -36.30 2.30 13.04
C ILE A 495 -34.78 2.06 12.92
N ALA A 496 -34.21 2.39 11.76
CA ALA A 496 -32.82 2.05 11.41
C ALA A 496 -31.79 2.94 12.08
N SER A 497 -32.08 4.23 12.22
CA SER A 497 -31.20 5.23 12.85
C SER A 497 -31.99 6.37 13.48
N PRO A 498 -32.47 6.20 14.73
CA PRO A 498 -33.24 7.23 15.41
C PRO A 498 -32.53 8.60 15.48
N LEU A 499 -31.20 8.61 15.63
CA LEU A 499 -30.41 9.84 15.64
C LEU A 499 -30.41 10.55 14.27
N MET A 500 -30.29 9.79 13.18
CA MET A 500 -30.42 10.34 11.83
C MET A 500 -31.82 10.88 11.59
N HIS A 501 -32.86 10.17 12.03
CA HIS A 501 -34.23 10.60 11.93
C HIS A 501 -34.45 11.93 12.65
N GLU A 502 -33.98 12.08 13.88
CA GLU A 502 -34.06 13.33 14.64
C GLU A 502 -33.32 14.47 13.95
N PHE A 503 -32.12 14.24 13.46
CA PHE A 503 -31.33 15.21 12.69
C PHE A 503 -32.08 15.67 11.44
N MET A 504 -32.65 14.74 10.68
CA MET A 504 -33.35 15.04 9.44
C MET A 504 -34.64 15.86 9.73
N ASN A 505 -35.36 15.54 10.79
CA ASN A 505 -36.53 16.32 11.21
C ASN A 505 -36.19 17.78 11.54
N ARG A 506 -34.98 18.03 12.04
CA ARG A 506 -34.49 19.38 12.31
C ARG A 506 -34.00 20.11 11.06
N THR A 507 -33.42 19.42 10.11
CA THR A 507 -32.70 20.02 8.96
C THR A 507 -33.48 20.02 7.66
N ILE A 508 -34.37 19.04 7.45
CA ILE A 508 -35.14 18.86 6.21
C ILE A 508 -36.62 19.23 6.50
N THR A 509 -36.86 20.51 6.77
CA THR A 509 -38.20 21.01 7.06
C THR A 509 -38.93 21.50 5.80
N GLU A 510 -38.19 22.02 4.82
CA GLU A 510 -38.72 22.58 3.59
C GLU A 510 -39.09 21.52 2.54
N PRO A 511 -40.23 21.68 1.82
CA PRO A 511 -40.63 20.74 0.78
C PRO A 511 -39.56 20.49 -0.31
N GLN A 512 -38.85 21.54 -0.72
CA GLN A 512 -37.78 21.40 -1.73
C GLN A 512 -36.61 20.53 -1.22
N ARG A 513 -36.25 20.64 0.04
CA ARG A 513 -35.21 19.78 0.64
C ARG A 513 -35.66 18.34 0.75
N ARG A 514 -36.95 18.08 1.01
CA ARG A 514 -37.52 16.72 1.00
C ARG A 514 -37.45 16.10 -0.39
N ILE A 515 -37.85 16.87 -1.43
CA ILE A 515 -37.71 16.44 -2.83
C ILE A 515 -36.26 16.12 -3.15
N GLY A 516 -35.32 17.03 -2.87
CA GLY A 516 -33.90 16.80 -3.12
C GLY A 516 -33.34 15.58 -2.38
N HIS A 517 -33.83 15.29 -1.16
CA HIS A 517 -33.44 14.08 -0.44
C HIS A 517 -33.98 12.81 -1.09
N VAL A 518 -35.25 12.79 -1.51
CA VAL A 518 -35.83 11.63 -2.23
C VAL A 518 -35.07 11.40 -3.54
N ASP A 519 -34.75 12.46 -4.30
CA ASP A 519 -34.00 12.34 -5.55
C ASP A 519 -32.58 11.79 -5.28
N SER A 520 -31.91 12.19 -4.20
CA SER A 520 -30.61 11.63 -3.85
C SER A 520 -30.70 10.14 -3.48
N VAL A 521 -31.76 9.71 -2.80
CA VAL A 521 -32.00 8.30 -2.48
C VAL A 521 -32.30 7.49 -3.75
N LEU A 522 -33.03 8.06 -4.70
CA LEU A 522 -33.30 7.39 -5.99
C LEU A 522 -32.03 7.22 -6.83
N ALA A 523 -31.13 8.20 -6.78
CA ALA A 523 -29.87 8.18 -7.53
C ALA A 523 -28.83 7.23 -6.87
N ASP A 524 -28.58 7.40 -5.57
CA ASP A 524 -27.44 6.81 -4.88
C ASP A 524 -27.83 5.72 -3.87
N GLY A 525 -29.13 5.55 -3.59
CA GLY A 525 -29.64 4.68 -2.54
C GLY A 525 -29.55 5.33 -1.15
N ILE A 526 -29.94 4.57 -0.13
CA ILE A 526 -29.95 5.03 1.27
C ILE A 526 -28.54 4.92 1.86
N TYR A 527 -28.12 6.00 2.54
CA TYR A 527 -26.98 6.02 3.43
C TYR A 527 -27.48 6.22 4.87
N LEU A 528 -27.04 5.36 5.77
CA LEU A 528 -27.39 5.45 7.18
C LEU A 528 -26.25 6.07 7.97
N TRP A 529 -26.57 6.97 8.86
CA TRP A 529 -25.63 7.47 9.85
C TRP A 529 -25.80 6.70 11.16
N LEU A 530 -24.79 5.90 11.49
CA LEU A 530 -24.72 5.08 12.70
C LEU A 530 -23.46 5.47 13.48
N PRO A 531 -23.54 6.44 14.39
CA PRO A 531 -22.38 6.84 15.18
C PRO A 531 -21.85 5.68 16.02
N PRO A 532 -20.54 5.69 16.36
CA PRO A 532 -19.97 4.68 17.24
C PRO A 532 -20.74 4.62 18.57
N ASN A 533 -20.91 3.42 19.11
CA ASN A 533 -21.68 3.14 20.33
C ASN A 533 -23.18 3.46 20.27
N THR A 534 -23.78 3.47 19.11
CA THR A 534 -25.23 3.42 19.00
C THR A 534 -25.73 2.12 19.63
N GLU A 535 -26.60 2.21 20.63
CA GLU A 535 -27.22 1.05 21.24
C GLU A 535 -28.16 0.35 20.25
N ASP A 536 -28.36 -0.94 20.41
CA ASP A 536 -29.33 -1.75 19.66
C ASP A 536 -29.13 -1.88 18.15
N ILE A 537 -27.94 -1.62 17.59
CA ILE A 537 -27.69 -1.76 16.15
C ILE A 537 -27.41 -3.19 15.69
N GLY A 538 -27.33 -4.15 16.59
CA GLY A 538 -27.11 -5.57 16.29
C GLY A 538 -28.41 -6.34 16.00
N ALA A 539 -28.58 -7.44 16.71
CA ALA A 539 -29.72 -8.34 16.55
C ALA A 539 -31.07 -7.66 16.78
N VAL A 540 -31.14 -6.69 17.70
CA VAL A 540 -32.38 -5.96 18.03
C VAL A 540 -32.84 -5.10 16.83
N LEU A 541 -31.91 -4.41 16.17
CA LEU A 541 -32.23 -3.65 14.96
C LEU A 541 -32.75 -4.55 13.85
N ILE A 542 -32.06 -5.66 13.61
CA ILE A 542 -32.44 -6.62 12.55
C ILE A 542 -33.83 -7.21 12.84
N ASP A 543 -34.14 -7.58 14.09
CA ASP A 543 -35.45 -8.08 14.48
C ASP A 543 -36.58 -7.04 14.23
N ARG A 544 -36.33 -5.76 14.56
CA ARG A 544 -37.29 -4.68 14.27
C ARG A 544 -37.53 -4.47 12.78
N LEU A 545 -36.47 -4.50 11.98
CA LEU A 545 -36.54 -4.34 10.52
C LEU A 545 -37.20 -5.54 9.87
N GLU A 546 -36.88 -6.77 10.33
CA GLU A 546 -37.49 -8.01 9.84
C GLU A 546 -38.99 -8.03 10.08
N ARG A 547 -39.45 -7.68 11.28
CA ARG A 547 -40.89 -7.60 11.60
C ARG A 547 -41.63 -6.60 10.73
N ARG A 548 -40.98 -5.51 10.33
CA ARG A 548 -41.63 -4.45 9.53
C ARG A 548 -41.61 -4.69 8.03
N TYR A 549 -40.47 -5.15 7.51
CA TYR A 549 -40.22 -5.23 6.07
C TYR A 549 -40.08 -6.67 5.55
N GLY A 550 -39.69 -7.61 6.39
CA GLY A 550 -39.33 -8.97 5.97
C GLY A 550 -38.06 -8.98 5.10
N LEU A 551 -37.07 -9.78 5.42
CA LEU A 551 -35.82 -9.83 4.66
C LEU A 551 -36.03 -10.55 3.31
N GLU A 552 -35.80 -9.86 2.23
CA GLU A 552 -35.96 -10.42 0.88
C GLU A 552 -34.77 -11.31 0.53
N MET A 553 -35.06 -12.58 0.27
CA MET A 553 -34.08 -13.58 -0.16
C MET A 553 -34.64 -14.35 -1.36
N HIS A 554 -33.73 -14.72 -2.28
CA HIS A 554 -34.10 -15.44 -3.49
C HIS A 554 -33.26 -16.70 -3.68
N HIS A 555 -33.72 -17.58 -4.56
CA HIS A 555 -32.91 -18.70 -5.02
C HIS A 555 -31.76 -18.16 -5.88
N VAL A 556 -30.59 -18.80 -5.75
CA VAL A 556 -29.37 -18.38 -6.44
C VAL A 556 -29.04 -19.39 -7.54
N ARG A 557 -28.87 -18.90 -8.74
CA ARG A 557 -28.31 -19.67 -9.86
C ARG A 557 -26.78 -19.58 -9.80
N TYR A 558 -26.09 -20.70 -9.88
CA TYR A 558 -24.63 -20.77 -9.81
C TYR A 558 -24.09 -21.92 -10.67
N LEU A 559 -22.79 -21.86 -11.02
CA LEU A 559 -22.09 -22.95 -11.68
C LEU A 559 -21.59 -23.96 -10.64
N ASN A 560 -22.02 -25.23 -10.78
CA ASN A 560 -21.54 -26.33 -9.94
C ASN A 560 -20.10 -26.76 -10.32
N SER A 561 -19.55 -27.74 -9.61
CA SER A 561 -18.20 -28.27 -9.86
C SER A 561 -18.02 -28.93 -11.23
N ARG A 562 -19.12 -29.27 -11.91
CA ARG A 562 -19.13 -29.86 -13.27
C ARG A 562 -19.24 -28.81 -14.37
N GLY A 563 -19.38 -27.52 -14.01
CA GLY A 563 -19.59 -26.44 -14.97
C GLY A 563 -21.03 -26.31 -15.47
N GLU A 564 -22.00 -26.93 -14.79
CA GLU A 564 -23.41 -26.86 -15.11
C GLU A 564 -24.12 -25.83 -14.23
N TYR A 565 -25.14 -25.14 -14.76
CA TYR A 565 -25.95 -24.25 -13.94
C TYR A 565 -26.87 -25.05 -13.01
N SER A 566 -26.83 -24.67 -11.75
CA SER A 566 -27.67 -25.24 -10.68
C SER A 566 -28.33 -24.10 -9.91
N ILE A 567 -29.48 -24.38 -9.31
CA ILE A 567 -30.21 -23.45 -8.46
C ILE A 567 -30.18 -23.96 -7.01
N THR A 568 -29.97 -23.06 -6.05
CA THR A 568 -29.95 -23.42 -4.63
C THR A 568 -31.32 -23.91 -4.15
N LYS A 569 -31.33 -24.91 -3.27
CA LYS A 569 -32.56 -25.41 -2.65
C LYS A 569 -33.20 -24.42 -1.69
N GLN A 570 -32.38 -23.62 -1.02
CA GLN A 570 -32.78 -22.56 -0.10
C GLN A 570 -32.60 -21.20 -0.72
N LYS A 571 -33.44 -20.25 -0.31
CA LYS A 571 -33.27 -18.85 -0.62
C LYS A 571 -32.05 -18.31 0.12
N MET A 572 -31.26 -17.48 -0.51
CA MET A 572 -30.02 -16.91 0.01
C MET A 572 -30.00 -15.40 -0.17
N LEU A 573 -29.28 -14.73 0.72
CA LEU A 573 -29.10 -13.27 0.67
C LEU A 573 -27.89 -12.89 -0.19
N ILE A 574 -28.11 -12.01 -1.17
CA ILE A 574 -27.05 -11.25 -1.85
C ILE A 574 -27.24 -9.79 -1.49
N ALA A 575 -26.35 -9.20 -0.70
CA ALA A 575 -26.46 -7.81 -0.30
C ALA A 575 -25.10 -7.17 -0.08
N GLU A 576 -25.08 -5.85 0.00
CA GLU A 576 -23.86 -5.06 0.09
C GLU A 576 -23.21 -5.18 1.47
N THR A 577 -21.89 -5.40 1.46
CA THR A 577 -20.99 -5.21 2.61
C THR A 577 -19.76 -4.44 2.13
N TYR A 578 -19.16 -3.64 3.00
CA TYR A 578 -17.99 -2.85 2.63
C TYR A 578 -16.72 -3.67 2.66
N ILE A 579 -16.09 -3.84 1.50
CA ILE A 579 -14.87 -4.63 1.33
C ILE A 579 -13.68 -3.72 1.10
N ILE A 580 -12.57 -4.07 1.74
CA ILE A 580 -11.29 -3.38 1.66
C ILE A 580 -10.25 -4.37 1.14
N MET A 581 -9.38 -3.91 0.25
CA MET A 581 -8.22 -4.69 -0.20
C MET A 581 -7.01 -4.38 0.67
N LEU A 582 -6.16 -5.38 0.88
CA LEU A 582 -4.90 -5.23 1.59
C LEU A 582 -3.73 -5.13 0.60
N GLU A 583 -2.63 -4.51 1.03
CA GLU A 583 -1.39 -4.35 0.27
C GLU A 583 -0.68 -5.67 -0.09
N LYS A 584 -1.35 -6.80 0.02
CA LYS A 584 -0.79 -8.12 -0.23
C LYS A 584 -1.39 -8.69 -1.51
N ASN A 585 -0.64 -8.54 -2.60
CA ASN A 585 -0.99 -9.05 -3.92
C ASN A 585 -0.20 -10.33 -4.22
N GLY A 586 -0.85 -11.35 -4.78
CA GLY A 586 -0.24 -12.66 -5.00
C GLY A 586 1.00 -12.64 -5.89
N PHE A 587 0.99 -11.87 -6.98
CA PHE A 587 2.11 -11.81 -7.93
C PHE A 587 3.29 -10.98 -7.46
N ASP A 588 3.06 -9.88 -6.77
CA ASP A 588 4.13 -8.98 -6.35
C ASP A 588 4.81 -9.43 -5.04
N TRP A 589 4.34 -10.52 -4.45
CA TRP A 589 4.90 -11.09 -3.23
C TRP A 589 5.85 -12.26 -3.47
N SER A 590 6.08 -12.65 -4.70
CA SER A 590 7.14 -13.59 -4.99
C SER A 590 8.50 -12.88 -4.95
N SER A 591 9.40 -13.43 -4.17
CA SER A 591 10.76 -12.91 -4.06
C SER A 591 11.75 -14.06 -3.99
N VAL A 592 12.91 -13.84 -4.57
CA VAL A 592 14.04 -14.75 -4.45
C VAL A 592 15.04 -14.11 -3.49
N ALA A 593 15.42 -14.84 -2.46
CA ALA A 593 16.35 -14.35 -1.45
C ALA A 593 17.37 -15.44 -1.07
N SER A 594 18.61 -15.02 -0.81
CA SER A 594 19.65 -15.89 -0.27
C SER A 594 19.59 -15.94 1.25
N PRO A 595 19.60 -17.11 1.89
CA PRO A 595 19.58 -17.19 3.34
C PRO A 595 20.91 -16.71 3.95
N LYS A 596 20.83 -16.04 5.11
CA LYS A 596 22.00 -15.80 5.94
C LYS A 596 22.45 -17.13 6.54
N ARG A 597 23.75 -17.35 6.57
CA ARG A 597 24.35 -18.53 7.17
C ARG A 597 25.37 -18.15 8.21
N GLN A 598 25.43 -18.93 9.29
CA GLN A 598 26.47 -18.87 10.33
C GLN A 598 27.69 -19.70 9.92
N HIS A 599 28.65 -19.82 10.83
CA HIS A 599 29.72 -20.80 10.72
C HIS A 599 29.16 -22.18 10.39
N TYR A 600 29.92 -22.96 9.66
CA TYR A 600 29.51 -24.27 9.13
C TYR A 600 28.25 -24.21 8.22
N GLY A 601 27.80 -23.02 7.82
CA GLY A 601 26.70 -22.84 6.89
C GLY A 601 25.31 -23.16 7.46
N ILE A 602 25.15 -23.14 8.76
CA ILE A 602 23.88 -23.29 9.45
C ILE A 602 23.06 -22.01 9.17
N LEU A 603 21.76 -22.17 8.91
CA LEU A 603 20.86 -21.05 8.68
C LEU A 603 20.80 -20.14 9.91
N ALA A 604 20.82 -18.84 9.68
CA ALA A 604 20.73 -17.81 10.71
C ALA A 604 19.54 -16.89 10.48
N ARG A 605 19.04 -16.30 11.56
CA ARG A 605 18.02 -15.27 11.47
C ARG A 605 18.60 -14.02 10.81
N MET A 606 17.88 -13.47 9.82
CA MET A 606 18.23 -12.20 9.20
C MET A 606 17.78 -11.03 10.07
N THR A 607 18.70 -10.09 10.31
CA THR A 607 18.40 -8.80 10.92
C THR A 607 18.06 -7.77 9.83
N ASN A 608 17.50 -6.62 10.22
CA ASN A 608 17.26 -5.53 9.27
C ASN A 608 18.56 -5.04 8.62
N MET A 609 19.69 -5.07 9.35
CA MET A 609 20.99 -4.72 8.80
C MET A 609 21.44 -5.70 7.72
N ASP A 610 21.22 -7.00 7.90
CA ASP A 610 21.57 -8.03 6.91
C ASP A 610 20.77 -7.86 5.62
N LYS A 611 19.51 -7.47 5.71
CA LYS A 611 18.66 -7.20 4.53
C LYS A 611 19.20 -6.05 3.68
N HIS A 612 19.84 -5.08 4.32
CA HIS A 612 20.34 -3.88 3.65
C HIS A 612 21.80 -3.98 3.19
N SER A 613 22.60 -4.83 3.84
CA SER A 613 24.04 -4.92 3.60
C SER A 613 24.43 -5.86 2.46
N THR A 614 23.55 -6.78 2.08
CA THR A 614 23.89 -7.82 1.11
C THR A 614 22.86 -7.90 -0.01
N PRO A 615 23.24 -7.76 -1.27
CA PRO A 615 22.36 -8.00 -2.42
C PRO A 615 21.72 -9.40 -2.35
N GLY A 616 20.45 -9.51 -2.77
CA GLY A 616 19.71 -10.77 -2.70
C GLY A 616 19.19 -11.15 -1.31
N ARG A 617 19.40 -10.34 -0.29
CA ARG A 617 18.86 -10.52 1.07
C ARG A 617 17.82 -9.47 1.47
N GLU A 618 17.30 -8.73 0.52
CA GLU A 618 16.30 -7.67 0.78
C GLU A 618 15.00 -8.22 1.37
N ASN A 619 14.67 -9.47 1.05
CA ASN A 619 13.51 -10.17 1.56
C ASN A 619 13.90 -11.31 2.50
N ALA A 620 13.07 -11.59 3.48
CA ALA A 620 13.27 -12.72 4.38
C ALA A 620 13.07 -14.05 3.64
N VAL A 621 13.99 -14.99 3.83
CA VAL A 621 13.80 -16.37 3.38
C VAL A 621 12.79 -17.03 4.29
N ARG A 622 11.76 -17.63 3.69
CA ARG A 622 10.75 -18.41 4.40
C ARG A 622 11.25 -19.85 4.56
N SER A 623 11.31 -20.34 5.78
CA SER A 623 11.58 -21.76 6.04
C SER A 623 10.30 -22.58 5.94
N THR A 624 10.45 -23.84 5.50
CA THR A 624 9.36 -24.81 5.50
C THR A 624 9.04 -25.18 6.94
N GLY A 625 7.80 -24.92 7.38
CA GLY A 625 7.33 -25.21 8.74
C GLY A 625 6.84 -26.65 8.90
N GLU A 626 6.45 -27.01 10.12
CA GLU A 626 5.95 -28.34 10.44
C GLU A 626 4.65 -28.68 9.71
N ALA A 627 3.75 -27.71 9.57
CA ALA A 627 2.48 -27.89 8.87
C ALA A 627 2.65 -28.24 7.40
N GLU A 628 3.57 -27.54 6.71
CA GLU A 628 3.91 -27.78 5.31
C GLU A 628 4.57 -29.16 5.13
N ILE A 629 5.43 -29.58 6.07
CA ILE A 629 6.05 -30.91 6.04
C ILE A 629 5.01 -31.99 6.21
N ARG A 630 4.07 -31.85 7.13
CA ARG A 630 2.96 -32.80 7.34
C ARG A 630 2.10 -32.92 6.09
N LEU A 631 1.80 -31.81 5.42
CA LEU A 631 1.05 -31.81 4.17
C LEU A 631 1.82 -32.53 3.06
N LEU A 632 3.13 -32.25 2.91
CA LEU A 632 3.97 -32.93 1.94
C LEU A 632 4.01 -34.45 2.19
N LEU A 633 4.13 -34.89 3.45
CA LEU A 633 4.11 -36.29 3.84
C LEU A 633 2.75 -36.99 3.58
N ALA A 634 1.66 -36.23 3.60
CA ALA A 634 0.33 -36.75 3.23
C ALA A 634 0.16 -36.97 1.72
N LEU A 635 0.91 -36.22 0.90
CA LEU A 635 0.81 -36.23 -0.57
C LEU A 635 1.92 -37.00 -1.26
N LEU A 636 3.11 -37.09 -0.66
CA LEU A 636 4.31 -37.65 -1.24
C LEU A 636 4.91 -38.75 -0.35
N PRO A 637 5.60 -39.73 -0.92
CA PRO A 637 6.37 -40.71 -0.14
C PRO A 637 7.43 -40.00 0.73
N ASP A 638 7.68 -40.56 1.91
CA ASP A 638 8.61 -40.03 2.91
C ASP A 638 10.03 -39.81 2.40
N TYR A 639 10.52 -40.69 1.55
CA TYR A 639 11.87 -40.59 0.94
C TYR A 639 11.98 -39.39 -0.03
N ILE A 640 10.89 -39.02 -0.71
CA ILE A 640 10.86 -37.82 -1.58
C ILE A 640 10.90 -36.56 -0.73
N VAL A 641 10.10 -36.51 0.32
CA VAL A 641 10.09 -35.37 1.24
C VAL A 641 11.44 -35.20 1.92
N ALA A 642 12.06 -36.31 2.33
CA ALA A 642 13.41 -36.30 2.89
C ALA A 642 14.45 -35.80 1.87
N ASP A 643 14.34 -36.19 0.60
CA ASP A 643 15.21 -35.73 -0.46
C ASP A 643 15.06 -34.22 -0.73
N ILE A 644 13.84 -33.72 -0.83
CA ILE A 644 13.54 -32.29 -1.01
C ILE A 644 14.16 -31.45 0.11
N LEU A 645 14.02 -31.88 1.36
CA LEU A 645 14.55 -31.17 2.51
C LEU A 645 16.07 -31.25 2.65
N ASP A 646 16.67 -32.33 2.18
CA ASP A 646 18.11 -32.55 2.26
C ASP A 646 18.89 -31.73 1.21
N ARG A 647 18.40 -31.60 -0.02
CA ARG A 647 19.10 -30.91 -1.11
C ARG A 647 19.67 -29.55 -0.76
N PRO A 648 18.88 -28.59 -0.22
CA PRO A 648 19.39 -27.27 0.14
C PRO A 648 20.26 -27.26 1.41
N ASN A 649 20.11 -28.27 2.27
CA ASN A 649 20.80 -28.36 3.56
C ASN A 649 22.07 -29.23 3.53
N ASN A 650 22.18 -30.12 2.57
CA ASN A 650 23.37 -30.96 2.36
C ASN A 650 24.31 -30.30 1.35
N PRO A 651 25.51 -29.85 1.78
CA PRO A 651 26.41 -29.10 0.90
C PRO A 651 26.83 -29.86 -0.35
N ALA A 652 27.01 -31.19 -0.25
CA ALA A 652 27.40 -31.99 -1.36
C ALA A 652 26.26 -32.17 -2.39
N ALA A 653 25.04 -32.37 -1.89
CA ALA A 653 23.82 -32.41 -2.71
C ALA A 653 23.59 -31.10 -3.43
N HIS A 654 23.62 -29.98 -2.70
CA HIS A 654 23.43 -28.64 -3.25
C HIS A 654 24.49 -28.33 -4.34
N LYS A 655 25.78 -28.67 -4.09
CA LYS A 655 26.85 -28.47 -5.08
C LYS A 655 26.68 -29.32 -6.32
N ALA A 656 26.20 -30.54 -6.18
CA ALA A 656 25.92 -31.43 -7.31
C ALA A 656 24.76 -30.90 -8.15
N GLU A 657 23.70 -30.41 -7.50
CA GLU A 657 22.54 -29.82 -8.16
C GLU A 657 22.90 -28.55 -8.95
N VAL A 658 23.63 -27.61 -8.31
CA VAL A 658 24.13 -26.40 -9.00
C VAL A 658 25.00 -26.74 -10.21
N ARG A 659 25.90 -27.72 -10.09
CA ARG A 659 26.71 -28.18 -11.23
C ARG A 659 25.85 -28.75 -12.35
N ALA A 660 24.84 -29.53 -12.01
CA ALA A 660 23.94 -30.10 -12.99
C ALA A 660 23.15 -29.02 -13.74
N ILE A 661 22.66 -27.99 -13.02
CA ILE A 661 21.98 -26.87 -13.64
C ILE A 661 22.89 -26.12 -14.62
N ILE A 662 24.13 -25.82 -14.21
CA ILE A 662 25.08 -25.06 -15.04
C ILE A 662 25.53 -25.85 -16.26
N SER A 663 25.72 -27.16 -16.12
CA SER A 663 26.29 -28.01 -17.19
C SER A 663 25.24 -28.63 -18.12
N ALA A 664 23.96 -28.56 -17.77
CA ALA A 664 22.92 -29.18 -18.57
C ALA A 664 22.47 -28.29 -19.72
N PRO A 665 22.38 -28.81 -20.95
CA PRO A 665 21.78 -28.08 -22.09
C PRO A 665 20.29 -27.74 -21.85
N ASN A 666 19.61 -28.62 -21.10
CA ASN A 666 18.24 -28.42 -20.66
C ASN A 666 18.12 -28.77 -19.17
N PRO A 667 17.94 -27.80 -18.26
CA PRO A 667 17.91 -28.04 -16.82
C PRO A 667 16.60 -28.69 -16.31
N ALA A 668 15.72 -29.18 -17.18
CA ALA A 668 14.41 -29.73 -16.81
C ALA A 668 14.44 -31.07 -16.05
N GLN A 669 15.60 -31.75 -15.93
CA GLN A 669 15.75 -33.03 -15.23
C GLN A 669 16.60 -32.89 -13.96
N ILE A 670 16.31 -31.89 -13.15
CA ILE A 670 17.09 -31.59 -11.93
C ILE A 670 16.95 -32.69 -10.87
N GLU A 671 15.85 -33.41 -10.84
CA GLU A 671 15.61 -34.49 -9.86
C GLU A 671 16.70 -35.60 -9.92
N MET A 672 17.31 -35.82 -11.10
CA MET A 672 18.37 -36.81 -11.29
C MET A 672 19.79 -36.25 -11.01
N ALA A 673 19.92 -34.97 -10.73
CA ALA A 673 21.20 -34.30 -10.53
C ALA A 673 22.02 -34.80 -9.33
N VAL A 674 21.35 -35.38 -8.32
CA VAL A 674 21.97 -35.86 -7.08
C VAL A 674 21.98 -37.38 -7.04
N ASP A 675 23.14 -37.96 -7.25
CA ASP A 675 23.33 -39.43 -7.10
C ASP A 675 23.35 -39.80 -5.60
N ARG A 676 22.25 -40.31 -5.09
CA ARG A 676 22.09 -40.68 -3.67
C ARG A 676 22.92 -41.89 -3.23
N ARG A 677 23.55 -42.60 -4.16
CA ARG A 677 24.52 -43.64 -3.83
C ARG A 677 25.84 -43.03 -3.38
N LYS A 678 26.21 -41.91 -3.98
CA LYS A 678 27.46 -41.16 -3.67
C LYS A 678 27.23 -40.12 -2.57
N ILE A 679 26.05 -39.51 -2.54
CA ILE A 679 25.67 -38.42 -1.62
C ILE A 679 24.46 -38.89 -0.80
N PRO A 680 24.67 -39.61 0.28
CA PRO A 680 23.56 -40.11 1.10
C PRO A 680 22.82 -38.97 1.81
N LEU A 681 21.53 -39.22 2.08
CA LEU A 681 20.69 -38.31 2.88
C LEU A 681 21.30 -38.05 4.26
N GLY A 682 21.00 -36.86 4.83
CA GLY A 682 21.36 -36.50 6.20
C GLY A 682 22.81 -36.03 6.41
N GLY A 683 23.48 -35.64 5.34
CA GLY A 683 24.78 -34.96 5.41
C GLY A 683 24.63 -33.44 5.68
N ASN A 684 23.57 -32.98 6.38
CA ASN A 684 23.35 -31.59 6.58
C ASN A 684 24.38 -30.92 7.50
N ARG A 685 24.55 -29.61 7.35
CA ARG A 685 25.58 -28.84 8.03
C ARG A 685 25.41 -28.81 9.57
N ALA A 686 24.18 -28.85 10.05
CA ALA A 686 23.88 -28.88 11.47
C ALA A 686 24.38 -30.18 12.11
N ILE A 687 24.15 -31.32 11.45
CA ILE A 687 24.68 -32.62 11.92
C ILE A 687 26.20 -32.66 11.83
N GLN A 688 26.79 -32.11 10.77
CA GLN A 688 28.27 -32.01 10.65
C GLN A 688 28.86 -31.16 11.79
N PHE A 689 28.21 -30.05 12.13
CA PHE A 689 28.62 -29.21 13.24
C PHE A 689 28.52 -29.94 14.58
N ILE A 690 27.39 -30.58 14.86
CA ILE A 690 27.21 -31.37 16.10
C ILE A 690 28.26 -32.48 16.17
N ARG A 691 28.52 -33.20 15.07
CA ARG A 691 29.58 -34.22 15.01
C ARG A 691 30.93 -33.63 15.34
N HIS A 692 31.26 -32.46 14.81
CA HIS A 692 32.53 -31.80 15.06
C HIS A 692 32.64 -31.40 16.55
N VAL A 693 31.63 -30.80 17.13
CA VAL A 693 31.59 -30.42 18.53
C VAL A 693 31.76 -31.65 19.43
N MET A 694 31.00 -32.71 19.17
CA MET A 694 31.10 -33.95 19.92
C MET A 694 32.47 -34.61 19.78
N TRP A 695 33.06 -34.57 18.59
CA TRP A 695 34.40 -35.08 18.35
C TRP A 695 35.46 -34.28 19.13
N CYS A 696 35.33 -32.98 19.24
CA CYS A 696 36.17 -32.16 20.11
C CYS A 696 36.03 -32.55 21.60
N CYS A 697 34.88 -33.10 22.00
CA CYS A 697 34.68 -33.68 23.34
C CYS A 697 35.12 -35.16 23.46
N GLY A 698 35.78 -35.71 22.44
CA GLY A 698 36.19 -37.12 22.41
C GLY A 698 35.09 -38.13 22.11
N ILE A 699 33.91 -37.67 21.63
CA ILE A 699 32.76 -38.51 21.36
C ILE A 699 32.55 -38.61 19.86
N ALA A 700 32.62 -39.85 19.31
CA ALA A 700 32.34 -40.12 17.91
C ALA A 700 30.86 -40.46 17.69
N LEU A 701 30.13 -39.65 16.92
CA LEU A 701 28.76 -39.96 16.48
C LEU A 701 28.85 -40.77 15.18
N SER A 702 28.35 -42.00 15.21
CA SER A 702 28.25 -42.86 14.05
C SER A 702 26.79 -43.18 13.72
N ARG A 703 26.50 -43.42 12.44
CA ARG A 703 25.18 -43.97 12.04
C ARG A 703 25.12 -45.43 12.39
N MET A 704 24.07 -45.87 13.06
CA MET A 704 23.75 -47.28 13.15
C MET A 704 23.49 -47.83 11.74
N LYS A 705 24.32 -48.75 11.27
CA LYS A 705 23.97 -49.52 10.08
C LYS A 705 22.78 -50.40 10.43
N SER A 706 21.65 -50.17 9.75
CA SER A 706 20.51 -51.07 9.89
C SER A 706 20.94 -52.47 9.50
N LYS A 707 20.73 -53.44 10.38
CA LYS A 707 21.05 -54.86 10.07
C LYS A 707 20.08 -55.48 9.07
N THR A 708 19.11 -54.75 8.60
CA THR A 708 18.21 -55.20 7.52
C THR A 708 18.83 -54.97 6.17
N GLY A 709 19.64 -55.89 5.74
CA GLY A 709 20.03 -56.06 4.35
C GLY A 709 18.81 -56.37 3.48
N GLY A 710 18.04 -55.38 3.18
CA GLY A 710 17.04 -55.43 2.13
C GLY A 710 17.66 -54.84 0.84
N LYS A 711 17.99 -55.69 -0.10
CA LYS A 711 18.11 -55.31 -1.50
C LYS A 711 16.78 -54.67 -1.92
N ARG A 712 16.78 -53.37 -2.19
CA ARG A 712 15.86 -52.72 -3.12
C ARG A 712 16.58 -51.62 -3.86
#